data_a14097e017746eb4f709ea5042ce1e09
#
_entry.id   a14097e017746eb4f709ea5042ce1e09
#
_cell.length_a   1.000
_cell.length_b   1.000
_cell.length_c   1.000
_cell.angle_alpha   90.00
_cell.angle_beta   90.00
_cell.angle_gamma   90.00
#
_symmetry.space_group_name_H-M   'P 1'
#
loop_
_entity.id
_entity.type
_entity.pdbx_description
1 polymer ?
#
loop_
_entity_poly.entity_id
_entity_poly.type
_entity_poly.pdbx_seq_one_letter_code
_entity_poly.pdbx_strand_id
1 'polypeptide(L)'
;MKYLAALLCLLCLLCIIPRAHAFGWPSTNDNIFPALPAAKPYISFDGRGFLVHGKRTYIVAGEFQYPRTPRAMWRERLLRIKRAGYNTVQTYVYWNYHEPTKGRFEFTGEKDLDAYLKLIHSLGLYAIVRIGPYVNAEWDSGGLPVWLRFEPGLRPMTDNAPFYDAVTPYLDKIAPILATNQINHGGPILMVQLENEHTLPEGGGGGTDLSDPYYRWYYKKARAMGLEVPLFFSGLNHSDDPAGNTPFDTSQRTSPWYSTEFWTGWYGVYGVEPSREKKLERATWHVIAYGGAGYTHYTMAGGTDFDTWNNDQQAASYDFGSPIGQAGDLRDSYYYCKKAALFATSFQNLLANSVAKDGGDGVATTDINVQITSRKGPAGEAIFLNNRSDSAVPTQFKIGTQTYPDAGPMVLAPGEIVPLLRDYQVAPGVSLTLAAARVLGMRQFGNLTTLVVYGSPNEPVELHFAAAHARKISTASGLILTATQAVLKTLIPSTQPRVFVFQVGRQTVRVLTMTAALADRTWFLNNGALIACGPDYVGDVETLPNGTVRLETERNSLAPLPAHPQPTLLFTSDARQPLTLTPIAAQNGKLASVNPPILGPWQTDTSLPLVQPAYDDAGWKASMEPLQMGADGDYGAYAWYRTTVFAPATGTYQLNFSDGGDWVSGFVNGKHTASFLVPSDRRIAADLNAGPNQVAFLTAHYGRDKLFNYYGPMGTIAAKGILGTVSLTKSAGTTTQINAFRWQADDKAPTDAETQAAPGLSTSGPAWADATTATDVFNGRLGWAWFRAVLPDAPGPHRRLFFHSIDNVGVVYLNGKQIAASVGLNSDVSLSLDAAWHEGGPNVLAVAVQNTGGPGGLTGEVSLKAGLEDGTPITNWKMHGGLTLPAKTWQKFTEAKVGVPAFYHAAFAVVPPAASGPHPILRASLTGLSRGFMWLNGRCLGRYPERSPINGLYFPESLLKSGYNDLVIFDEDGNSPSQVRIIVEQAASRTGQVLVTQPR
;
A
#
# COMPACT_ATOMS: atom_id res chain seq x y z
N MET A 1 9.03 2.43 10.66
CA MET A 1 10.28 2.92 10.06
C MET A 1 11.52 2.14 10.48
N LYS A 2 11.49 1.45 11.61
CA LYS A 2 12.68 0.87 12.25
C LYS A 2 13.21 -0.41 11.60
N TYR A 3 12.37 -1.27 11.08
CA TYR A 3 12.78 -2.53 10.40
C TYR A 3 12.80 -2.41 8.88
N LEU A 4 12.18 -1.40 8.33
CA LEU A 4 12.22 -1.14 6.89
C LEU A 4 13.56 -0.60 6.44
N ALA A 5 14.22 0.19 7.29
CA ALA A 5 15.59 0.63 7.04
C ALA A 5 16.54 -0.58 7.03
N ALA A 6 16.35 -1.58 7.91
CA ALA A 6 17.15 -2.80 7.90
C ALA A 6 16.84 -3.68 6.68
N LEU A 7 15.61 -3.76 6.22
CA LEU A 7 15.25 -4.48 4.99
C LEU A 7 15.56 -3.67 3.72
N LEU A 8 15.38 -2.34 3.76
CA LEU A 8 15.90 -1.44 2.72
C LEU A 8 17.42 -1.44 2.70
N CYS A 9 18.11 -1.54 3.84
CA CYS A 9 19.56 -1.71 3.88
C CYS A 9 19.97 -3.07 3.38
N LEU A 10 19.25 -4.16 3.65
CA LEU A 10 19.50 -5.48 3.04
C LEU A 10 19.16 -5.48 1.54
N LEU A 11 18.10 -4.79 1.13
CA LEU A 11 17.76 -4.56 -0.27
C LEU A 11 18.66 -3.50 -0.94
N CYS A 12 19.15 -2.48 -0.18
CA CYS A 12 20.12 -1.52 -0.69
C CYS A 12 21.56 -2.06 -0.69
N LEU A 13 21.92 -3.00 0.19
CA LEU A 13 23.18 -3.75 0.08
C LEU A 13 23.23 -4.61 -1.19
N LEU A 14 22.07 -4.99 -1.71
CA LEU A 14 21.93 -5.59 -3.04
C LEU A 14 21.93 -4.54 -4.18
N CYS A 15 21.77 -3.26 -3.87
CA CYS A 15 21.73 -2.17 -4.87
C CYS A 15 23.05 -1.37 -5.02
N ILE A 16 24.07 -1.62 -4.19
CA ILE A 16 25.36 -0.88 -4.25
C ILE A 16 26.51 -1.86 -4.59
N ILE A 17 26.40 -2.57 -5.70
CA ILE A 17 27.53 -3.16 -6.38
C ILE A 17 27.75 -2.38 -7.68
N PRO A 18 28.99 -1.93 -8.00
CA PRO A 18 29.25 -1.16 -9.22
C PRO A 18 28.89 -1.99 -10.44
N ARG A 19 28.26 -1.35 -11.41
CA ARG A 19 27.84 -1.85 -12.72
C ARG A 19 28.62 -3.06 -13.21
N ALA A 20 28.23 -4.24 -12.80
CA ALA A 20 28.49 -5.47 -13.50
C ALA A 20 27.37 -6.43 -13.10
N HIS A 21 26.48 -6.69 -14.01
CA HIS A 21 25.34 -7.62 -13.96
C HIS A 21 24.17 -7.12 -13.10
N ALA A 22 23.10 -6.75 -13.77
CA ALA A 22 21.78 -6.80 -13.18
C ALA A 22 21.67 -8.14 -12.42
N PHE A 23 21.56 -8.07 -11.10
CA PHE A 23 21.00 -9.16 -10.33
C PHE A 23 19.52 -9.20 -10.75
N GLY A 24 19.27 -9.82 -11.89
CA GLY A 24 17.99 -10.42 -12.11
C GLY A 24 17.85 -11.45 -11.00
N TRP A 25 16.94 -11.24 -10.09
CA TRP A 25 16.33 -12.37 -9.39
C TRP A 25 16.06 -13.40 -10.49
N PRO A 26 16.41 -14.67 -10.32
CA PRO A 26 16.06 -15.63 -11.34
C PRO A 26 14.58 -15.43 -11.60
N SER A 27 14.25 -15.04 -12.83
CA SER A 27 12.87 -14.76 -13.21
C SER A 27 12.17 -16.09 -13.29
N THR A 28 11.80 -16.60 -12.14
CA THR A 28 11.18 -17.90 -11.93
C THR A 28 9.69 -17.80 -12.22
N ASN A 29 9.32 -17.24 -13.37
CA ASN A 29 7.95 -17.31 -13.84
C ASN A 29 7.49 -18.73 -14.17
N ASP A 30 8.37 -19.72 -14.06
CA ASP A 30 8.01 -21.13 -14.09
C ASP A 30 7.34 -21.63 -12.79
N ASN A 31 6.96 -20.72 -11.89
CA ASN A 31 6.31 -21.02 -10.62
C ASN A 31 4.79 -20.84 -10.63
N ILE A 32 4.18 -20.64 -11.78
CA ILE A 32 2.72 -20.73 -11.92
C ILE A 32 2.37 -22.19 -12.21
N PHE A 33 1.76 -22.84 -11.24
CA PHE A 33 1.28 -24.22 -11.38
C PHE A 33 0.00 -24.24 -12.19
N PRO A 34 -0.10 -25.09 -13.23
CA PRO A 34 -1.25 -25.11 -14.12
C PRO A 34 -2.55 -25.47 -13.39
N ALA A 35 -3.67 -25.07 -14.01
CA ALA A 35 -4.99 -25.55 -13.61
C ALA A 35 -5.04 -27.07 -13.66
N LEU A 36 -5.92 -27.66 -12.84
CA LEU A 36 -6.20 -29.10 -12.95
C LEU A 36 -6.83 -29.41 -14.31
N PRO A 37 -6.56 -30.60 -14.89
CA PRO A 37 -7.17 -31.00 -16.13
C PRO A 37 -8.70 -30.98 -16.04
N ALA A 38 -9.35 -30.31 -16.97
CA ALA A 38 -10.80 -30.27 -17.10
C ALA A 38 -11.21 -30.61 -18.54
N ALA A 39 -12.43 -31.11 -18.70
CA ALA A 39 -12.97 -31.45 -20.03
C ALA A 39 -12.99 -30.23 -20.99
N LYS A 40 -13.13 -29.02 -20.43
CA LYS A 40 -12.95 -27.74 -21.10
C LYS A 40 -12.03 -26.85 -20.23
N PRO A 41 -10.84 -26.48 -20.70
CA PRO A 41 -9.98 -25.59 -19.94
C PRO A 41 -10.59 -24.18 -19.91
N TYR A 42 -11.06 -23.74 -18.73
CA TYR A 42 -11.55 -22.39 -18.53
C TYR A 42 -10.40 -21.37 -18.50
N ILE A 43 -9.28 -21.76 -17.90
CA ILE A 43 -8.04 -21.02 -17.90
C ILE A 43 -6.86 -21.96 -18.12
N SER A 44 -5.98 -21.57 -19.01
CA SER A 44 -4.68 -22.22 -19.28
C SER A 44 -3.65 -21.17 -19.66
N PHE A 45 -2.42 -21.56 -19.79
CA PHE A 45 -1.34 -20.67 -20.23
C PHE A 45 -0.24 -21.43 -20.95
N ASP A 46 0.60 -20.70 -21.66
CA ASP A 46 1.91 -21.11 -22.16
C ASP A 46 2.93 -19.99 -21.88
N GLY A 47 4.16 -20.13 -22.32
CA GLY A 47 5.21 -19.14 -22.10
C GLY A 47 4.93 -17.75 -22.71
N ARG A 48 3.93 -17.60 -23.58
CA ARG A 48 3.55 -16.34 -24.21
C ARG A 48 2.42 -15.61 -23.50
N GLY A 49 1.53 -16.34 -22.83
CA GLY A 49 0.40 -15.67 -22.17
C GLY A 49 -0.69 -16.62 -21.71
N PHE A 50 -1.74 -16.03 -21.17
CA PHE A 50 -2.92 -16.72 -20.67
C PHE A 50 -3.96 -16.95 -21.77
N LEU A 51 -4.73 -18.01 -21.60
CA LEU A 51 -5.93 -18.32 -22.38
C LEU A 51 -7.11 -18.44 -21.41
N VAL A 52 -8.07 -17.53 -21.53
CA VAL A 52 -9.32 -17.58 -20.77
C VAL A 52 -10.45 -17.97 -21.72
N HIS A 53 -11.17 -19.04 -21.41
CA HIS A 53 -12.14 -19.67 -22.33
C HIS A 53 -11.55 -19.92 -23.74
N GLY A 54 -10.28 -20.33 -23.79
CA GLY A 54 -9.56 -20.60 -25.04
C GLY A 54 -9.15 -19.37 -25.85
N LYS A 55 -9.37 -18.16 -25.32
CA LYS A 55 -8.98 -16.90 -25.98
C LYS A 55 -7.74 -16.31 -25.32
N ARG A 56 -6.77 -15.89 -26.13
CA ARG A 56 -5.62 -15.13 -25.64
C ARG A 56 -6.09 -13.91 -24.86
N THR A 57 -5.64 -13.79 -23.64
CA THR A 57 -6.04 -12.74 -22.71
C THR A 57 -4.81 -12.11 -22.08
N TYR A 58 -4.70 -10.79 -22.18
CA TYR A 58 -3.70 -10.01 -21.45
C TYR A 58 -4.31 -9.61 -20.11
N ILE A 59 -3.74 -10.08 -19.00
CA ILE A 59 -4.28 -9.82 -17.67
C ILE A 59 -3.80 -8.44 -17.21
N VAL A 60 -4.72 -7.50 -17.09
CA VAL A 60 -4.51 -6.19 -16.49
C VAL A 60 -5.27 -6.16 -15.18
N ALA A 61 -4.55 -6.37 -14.08
CA ALA A 61 -5.13 -6.41 -12.75
C ALA A 61 -4.82 -5.14 -11.94
N GLY A 62 -5.78 -4.72 -11.16
CA GLY A 62 -5.61 -3.69 -10.14
C GLY A 62 -5.90 -4.25 -8.77
N GLU A 63 -4.99 -4.06 -7.85
CA GLU A 63 -5.18 -4.54 -6.49
C GLU A 63 -6.12 -3.59 -5.73
N PHE A 64 -7.12 -4.19 -5.08
CA PHE A 64 -8.09 -3.52 -4.22
C PHE A 64 -8.44 -4.39 -3.03
N GLN A 65 -8.08 -3.92 -1.84
CA GLN A 65 -8.23 -4.63 -0.56
C GLN A 65 -9.58 -4.29 0.08
N TYR A 66 -10.55 -5.19 -0.02
CA TYR A 66 -11.92 -4.96 0.47
C TYR A 66 -12.02 -4.57 1.96
N PRO A 67 -11.17 -5.05 2.89
CA PRO A 67 -11.27 -4.66 4.29
C PRO A 67 -10.96 -3.18 4.57
N ARG A 68 -10.24 -2.53 3.64
CA ARG A 68 -9.81 -1.12 3.76
C ARG A 68 -10.81 -0.11 3.20
N THR A 69 -11.95 -0.59 2.73
CA THR A 69 -13.02 0.27 2.18
C THR A 69 -14.37 -0.25 2.66
N PRO A 70 -15.26 0.62 3.17
CA PRO A 70 -16.60 0.19 3.58
C PRO A 70 -17.35 -0.53 2.45
N ARG A 71 -18.06 -1.60 2.78
CA ARG A 71 -18.79 -2.45 1.82
C ARG A 71 -19.66 -1.64 0.85
N ALA A 72 -20.34 -0.62 1.35
CA ALA A 72 -21.22 0.24 0.54
C ALA A 72 -20.46 0.97 -0.59
N MET A 73 -19.14 1.08 -0.49
CA MET A 73 -18.28 1.77 -1.47
C MET A 73 -17.52 0.80 -2.39
N TRP A 74 -17.58 -0.52 -2.17
CA TRP A 74 -16.85 -1.51 -3.00
C TRP A 74 -17.20 -1.37 -4.49
N ARG A 75 -18.49 -1.26 -4.80
CA ARG A 75 -18.96 -1.18 -6.18
C ARG A 75 -18.37 0.03 -6.91
N GLU A 76 -18.36 1.16 -6.26
CA GLU A 76 -17.83 2.41 -6.83
C GLU A 76 -16.33 2.28 -7.13
N ARG A 77 -15.53 1.75 -6.21
CA ARG A 77 -14.07 1.53 -6.41
C ARG A 77 -13.80 0.52 -7.53
N LEU A 78 -14.51 -0.60 -7.52
CA LEU A 78 -14.42 -1.62 -8.58
C LEU A 78 -14.82 -1.07 -9.96
N LEU A 79 -15.82 -0.20 -10.01
CA LEU A 79 -16.24 0.44 -11.25
C LEU A 79 -15.16 1.39 -11.77
N ARG A 80 -14.45 2.12 -10.91
CA ARG A 80 -13.29 2.94 -11.30
C ARG A 80 -12.19 2.09 -11.92
N ILE A 81 -11.85 0.98 -11.31
CA ILE A 81 -10.87 0.02 -11.86
C ILE A 81 -11.33 -0.48 -13.24
N LYS A 82 -12.58 -0.90 -13.39
CA LYS A 82 -13.13 -1.34 -14.68
C LYS A 82 -13.08 -0.22 -15.73
N ARG A 83 -13.42 1.01 -15.38
CA ARG A 83 -13.42 2.17 -16.29
C ARG A 83 -12.02 2.54 -16.76
N ALA A 84 -11.00 2.26 -16.00
CA ALA A 84 -9.60 2.37 -16.43
C ALA A 84 -9.17 1.30 -17.45
N GLY A 85 -10.08 0.40 -17.87
CA GLY A 85 -9.76 -0.65 -18.85
C GLY A 85 -9.17 -1.93 -18.26
N TYR A 86 -9.14 -2.05 -16.93
CA TYR A 86 -8.73 -3.27 -16.23
C TYR A 86 -9.78 -4.37 -16.43
N ASN A 87 -9.31 -5.60 -16.54
CA ASN A 87 -10.18 -6.77 -16.68
C ASN A 87 -10.15 -7.67 -15.44
N THR A 88 -9.27 -7.42 -14.49
CA THR A 88 -9.03 -8.26 -13.33
C THR A 88 -8.85 -7.39 -12.07
N VAL A 89 -9.28 -7.91 -10.93
CA VAL A 89 -9.02 -7.33 -9.60
C VAL A 89 -8.21 -8.34 -8.80
N GLN A 90 -7.13 -7.92 -8.19
CA GLN A 90 -6.44 -8.71 -7.18
C GLN A 90 -6.90 -8.25 -5.79
N THR A 91 -7.10 -9.21 -4.87
CA THR A 91 -7.48 -8.93 -3.49
C THR A 91 -6.87 -9.96 -2.55
N TYR A 92 -6.80 -9.60 -1.26
CA TYR A 92 -6.19 -10.43 -0.22
C TYR A 92 -7.24 -10.86 0.80
N VAL A 93 -7.07 -12.06 1.34
CA VAL A 93 -7.89 -12.59 2.44
C VAL A 93 -7.03 -12.61 3.70
N TYR A 94 -7.39 -11.79 4.66
CA TYR A 94 -6.63 -11.62 5.90
C TYR A 94 -7.14 -12.58 6.96
N TRP A 95 -6.31 -13.49 7.42
CA TRP A 95 -6.72 -14.49 8.41
C TRP A 95 -7.21 -13.84 9.71
N ASN A 96 -6.43 -12.90 10.29
CA ASN A 96 -6.82 -12.21 11.52
C ASN A 96 -8.09 -11.35 11.39
N TYR A 97 -8.42 -10.89 10.18
CA TYR A 97 -9.66 -10.16 9.91
C TYR A 97 -10.89 -11.06 10.00
N HIS A 98 -10.74 -12.30 9.52
CA HIS A 98 -11.81 -13.29 9.49
C HIS A 98 -11.87 -14.18 10.74
N GLU A 99 -10.76 -14.38 11.44
CA GLU A 99 -10.64 -15.11 12.69
C GLU A 99 -9.82 -14.33 13.72
N PRO A 100 -10.29 -13.17 14.17
CA PRO A 100 -9.56 -12.37 15.16
C PRO A 100 -9.37 -13.09 16.49
N THR A 101 -10.35 -13.90 16.88
CA THR A 101 -10.34 -14.76 18.06
C THR A 101 -10.43 -16.22 17.63
N LYS A 102 -9.60 -17.08 18.22
CA LYS A 102 -9.50 -18.51 17.86
C LYS A 102 -10.87 -19.19 17.79
N GLY A 103 -11.17 -19.79 16.65
CA GLY A 103 -12.42 -20.51 16.38
C GLY A 103 -13.65 -19.64 16.10
N ARG A 104 -13.52 -18.31 16.12
CA ARG A 104 -14.61 -17.37 15.81
C ARG A 104 -14.43 -16.76 14.42
N PHE A 105 -15.06 -17.38 13.44
CA PHE A 105 -14.99 -16.96 12.04
C PHE A 105 -16.11 -15.99 11.66
N GLU A 106 -15.75 -14.94 10.92
CA GLU A 106 -16.68 -13.89 10.48
C GLU A 106 -16.55 -13.67 8.98
N PHE A 107 -17.65 -13.94 8.25
CA PHE A 107 -17.76 -13.78 6.78
C PHE A 107 -19.05 -13.06 6.39
N THR A 108 -19.49 -12.08 7.18
CA THR A 108 -20.71 -11.30 6.93
C THR A 108 -20.42 -9.81 7.01
N GLY A 109 -21.35 -8.98 6.54
CA GLY A 109 -21.22 -7.52 6.59
C GLY A 109 -19.99 -7.03 5.82
N GLU A 110 -19.12 -6.29 6.47
CA GLU A 110 -17.86 -5.77 5.91
C GLU A 110 -16.84 -6.89 5.58
N LYS A 111 -17.04 -8.09 6.16
CA LYS A 111 -16.16 -9.26 6.00
C LYS A 111 -16.70 -10.30 4.99
N ASP A 112 -17.69 -9.95 4.21
CA ASP A 112 -18.39 -10.86 3.27
C ASP A 112 -17.57 -11.04 1.97
N LEU A 113 -16.59 -11.93 2.02
CA LEU A 113 -15.74 -12.27 0.87
C LEU A 113 -16.53 -12.81 -0.33
N ASP A 114 -17.55 -13.64 -0.08
CA ASP A 114 -18.37 -14.20 -1.15
C ASP A 114 -19.14 -13.12 -1.90
N ALA A 115 -19.77 -12.18 -1.17
CA ALA A 115 -20.44 -11.04 -1.79
C ALA A 115 -19.48 -10.14 -2.56
N TYR A 116 -18.25 -9.96 -2.07
CA TYR A 116 -17.22 -9.19 -2.76
C TYR A 116 -16.82 -9.84 -4.09
N LEU A 117 -16.55 -11.14 -4.11
CA LEU A 117 -16.24 -11.89 -5.33
C LEU A 117 -17.40 -11.89 -6.34
N LYS A 118 -18.64 -12.08 -5.86
CA LYS A 118 -19.84 -11.98 -6.70
C LYS A 118 -20.02 -10.57 -7.29
N LEU A 119 -19.68 -9.54 -6.54
CA LEU A 119 -19.72 -8.15 -7.02
C LEU A 119 -18.68 -7.93 -8.14
N ILE A 120 -17.45 -8.43 -7.99
CA ILE A 120 -16.43 -8.41 -9.05
C ILE A 120 -16.98 -9.08 -10.31
N HIS A 121 -17.55 -10.28 -10.17
CA HIS A 121 -18.14 -11.03 -11.27
C HIS A 121 -19.28 -10.27 -11.96
N SER A 122 -20.20 -9.68 -11.19
CA SER A 122 -21.35 -8.92 -11.70
C SER A 122 -20.93 -7.70 -12.54
N LEU A 123 -19.77 -7.13 -12.24
CA LEU A 123 -19.16 -6.06 -13.02
C LEU A 123 -18.43 -6.57 -14.27
N GLY A 124 -18.38 -7.90 -14.51
CA GLY A 124 -17.66 -8.52 -15.62
C GLY A 124 -16.15 -8.40 -15.48
N LEU A 125 -15.65 -8.40 -14.26
CA LEU A 125 -14.24 -8.45 -13.91
C LEU A 125 -13.86 -9.87 -13.47
N TYR A 126 -12.61 -10.23 -13.68
CA TYR A 126 -11.99 -11.41 -13.11
C TYR A 126 -11.36 -11.10 -11.75
N ALA A 127 -10.97 -12.14 -11.02
CA ALA A 127 -10.29 -12.00 -9.74
C ALA A 127 -9.02 -12.86 -9.67
N ILE A 128 -8.01 -12.32 -8.97
CA ILE A 128 -6.87 -13.06 -8.43
C ILE A 128 -6.94 -12.91 -6.92
N VAL A 129 -6.87 -14.03 -6.19
CA VAL A 129 -7.05 -14.00 -4.72
C VAL A 129 -5.79 -14.49 -4.04
N ARG A 130 -5.17 -13.63 -3.21
CA ARG A 130 -4.12 -14.05 -2.26
C ARG A 130 -4.78 -14.51 -0.98
N ILE A 131 -4.61 -15.78 -0.63
CA ILE A 131 -5.29 -16.39 0.51
C ILE A 131 -4.46 -16.48 1.79
N GLY A 132 -3.27 -15.89 1.78
CA GLY A 132 -2.33 -15.99 2.90
C GLY A 132 -1.76 -17.38 3.06
N PRO A 133 -1.57 -17.86 4.31
CA PRO A 133 -2.04 -17.30 5.60
C PRO A 133 -1.39 -15.98 6.01
N TYR A 134 -0.16 -15.71 5.58
CA TYR A 134 0.52 -14.44 5.71
C TYR A 134 0.36 -13.62 4.43
N VAL A 135 -0.04 -12.37 4.54
CA VAL A 135 -0.33 -11.52 3.38
C VAL A 135 0.52 -10.24 3.33
N ASN A 136 1.28 -9.94 4.36
CA ASN A 136 2.06 -8.70 4.51
C ASN A 136 1.16 -7.45 4.52
N ALA A 137 1.11 -6.74 3.40
CA ALA A 137 0.16 -5.66 3.08
C ALA A 137 0.11 -4.51 4.09
N GLU A 138 1.19 -4.25 4.86
CA GLU A 138 1.22 -3.23 5.93
C GLU A 138 0.02 -3.35 6.89
N TRP A 139 -0.40 -4.58 7.16
CA TRP A 139 -1.50 -4.95 8.05
C TRP A 139 -0.97 -5.52 9.37
N ASP A 140 -1.73 -5.41 10.45
CA ASP A 140 -1.32 -5.91 11.78
C ASP A 140 -0.86 -7.37 11.71
N SER A 141 0.33 -7.65 12.20
CA SER A 141 0.97 -8.98 12.14
C SER A 141 1.03 -9.62 10.75
N GLY A 142 0.98 -8.80 9.66
CA GLY A 142 0.93 -9.32 8.29
C GLY A 142 -0.27 -10.22 7.98
N GLY A 143 -1.37 -10.06 8.73
CA GLY A 143 -2.60 -10.83 8.59
C GLY A 143 -2.69 -12.07 9.48
N LEU A 144 -1.67 -12.39 10.25
CA LEU A 144 -1.69 -13.52 11.18
C LEU A 144 -2.41 -13.16 12.50
N PRO A 145 -3.33 -14.01 13.01
CA PRO A 145 -4.03 -13.74 14.26
C PRO A 145 -3.12 -13.66 15.48
N VAL A 146 -3.43 -12.75 16.40
CA VAL A 146 -2.64 -12.56 17.63
C VAL A 146 -2.64 -13.80 18.53
N TRP A 147 -3.70 -14.59 18.55
CA TRP A 147 -3.82 -15.78 19.36
C TRP A 147 -2.80 -16.89 19.02
N LEU A 148 -2.24 -16.89 17.79
CA LEU A 148 -1.14 -17.80 17.40
C LEU A 148 0.09 -17.66 18.29
N ARG A 149 0.30 -16.49 18.89
CA ARG A 149 1.41 -16.19 19.81
C ARG A 149 1.40 -17.04 21.06
N PHE A 150 0.25 -17.58 21.42
CA PHE A 150 0.01 -18.33 22.65
C PHE A 150 -0.09 -19.84 22.37
N GLU A 151 0.13 -20.29 21.13
CA GLU A 151 0.14 -21.70 20.76
C GLU A 151 1.54 -22.28 20.97
N PRO A 152 1.70 -23.30 21.86
CA PRO A 152 2.99 -23.86 22.17
C PRO A 152 3.71 -24.46 20.94
N GLY A 153 4.97 -24.09 20.73
CA GLY A 153 5.80 -24.64 19.67
C GLY A 153 5.44 -24.19 18.25
N LEU A 154 4.49 -23.26 18.10
CA LEU A 154 4.07 -22.76 16.80
C LEU A 154 5.16 -21.88 16.18
N ARG A 155 5.50 -22.19 14.92
CA ARG A 155 6.35 -21.37 14.05
C ARG A 155 5.60 -21.15 12.73
N PRO A 156 5.15 -19.94 12.41
CA PRO A 156 4.39 -19.70 11.20
C PRO A 156 5.26 -19.87 9.94
N MET A 157 4.62 -20.26 8.84
CA MET A 157 5.22 -20.38 7.51
C MET A 157 6.42 -21.34 7.44
N THR A 158 6.46 -22.36 8.27
CA THR A 158 7.50 -23.40 8.28
C THR A 158 6.87 -24.79 8.30
N ASP A 159 7.67 -25.81 8.06
CA ASP A 159 7.25 -27.23 8.26
C ASP A 159 7.06 -27.51 9.75
N ASN A 160 5.88 -27.14 10.25
CA ASN A 160 5.58 -27.11 11.68
C ASN A 160 4.15 -27.59 11.94
N ALA A 161 4.01 -28.74 12.59
CA ALA A 161 2.70 -29.34 12.85
C ALA A 161 1.76 -28.42 13.64
N PRO A 162 2.16 -27.73 14.72
CA PRO A 162 1.32 -26.76 15.41
C PRO A 162 0.79 -25.64 14.50
N PHE A 163 1.59 -25.20 13.53
CA PHE A 163 1.13 -24.21 12.55
C PHE A 163 0.12 -24.80 11.57
N TYR A 164 0.35 -26.03 11.09
CA TYR A 164 -0.62 -26.72 10.21
C TYR A 164 -1.96 -26.93 10.90
N ASP A 165 -1.95 -27.34 12.16
CA ASP A 165 -3.17 -27.52 12.95
C ASP A 165 -3.92 -26.21 13.17
N ALA A 166 -3.20 -25.10 13.38
CA ALA A 166 -3.77 -23.79 13.58
C ALA A 166 -4.38 -23.20 12.31
N VAL A 167 -3.72 -23.33 11.16
CA VAL A 167 -4.14 -22.70 9.89
C VAL A 167 -5.20 -23.50 9.15
N THR A 168 -5.26 -24.80 9.36
CA THR A 168 -6.20 -25.70 8.67
C THR A 168 -7.66 -25.29 8.83
N PRO A 169 -8.18 -24.98 10.03
CA PRO A 169 -9.57 -24.52 10.19
C PRO A 169 -9.90 -23.26 9.39
N TYR A 170 -8.98 -22.28 9.33
CA TYR A 170 -9.15 -21.09 8.52
C TYR A 170 -9.24 -21.43 7.01
N LEU A 171 -8.31 -22.25 6.51
CA LEU A 171 -8.30 -22.68 5.12
C LEU A 171 -9.57 -23.46 4.76
N ASP A 172 -10.06 -24.31 5.66
CA ASP A 172 -11.31 -25.06 5.46
C ASP A 172 -12.54 -24.14 5.46
N LYS A 173 -12.52 -23.01 6.16
CA LYS A 173 -13.61 -22.02 6.14
C LYS A 173 -13.65 -21.21 4.85
N ILE A 174 -12.52 -20.82 4.30
CA ILE A 174 -12.49 -20.09 3.03
C ILE A 174 -12.66 -21.01 1.81
N ALA A 175 -12.34 -22.29 1.94
CA ALA A 175 -12.39 -23.28 0.85
C ALA A 175 -13.70 -23.27 0.06
N PRO A 176 -14.91 -23.39 0.66
CA PRO A 176 -16.16 -23.41 -0.10
C PRO A 176 -16.42 -22.07 -0.80
N ILE A 177 -16.02 -20.94 -0.23
CA ILE A 177 -16.17 -19.62 -0.85
C ILE A 177 -15.29 -19.55 -2.10
N LEU A 178 -14.04 -19.96 -2.00
CA LEU A 178 -13.12 -19.92 -3.13
C LEU A 178 -13.50 -20.93 -4.20
N ALA A 179 -13.83 -22.17 -3.80
CA ALA A 179 -14.19 -23.24 -4.73
C ALA A 179 -15.37 -22.85 -5.62
N THR A 180 -16.44 -22.29 -5.04
CA THR A 180 -17.65 -21.91 -5.80
C THR A 180 -17.45 -20.66 -6.67
N ASN A 181 -16.47 -19.82 -6.37
CA ASN A 181 -16.22 -18.58 -7.11
C ASN A 181 -15.10 -18.72 -8.15
N GLN A 182 -14.61 -19.92 -8.45
CA GLN A 182 -13.64 -20.13 -9.53
C GLN A 182 -14.31 -20.00 -10.92
N ILE A 183 -13.52 -19.64 -11.93
CA ILE A 183 -14.00 -19.44 -13.29
C ILE A 183 -14.62 -20.70 -13.89
N ASN A 184 -14.11 -21.87 -13.56
CA ASN A 184 -14.65 -23.16 -14.01
C ASN A 184 -16.02 -23.50 -13.37
N HIS A 185 -16.39 -22.82 -12.30
CA HIS A 185 -17.71 -22.90 -11.64
C HIS A 185 -18.59 -21.67 -11.91
N GLY A 186 -18.18 -20.80 -12.87
CA GLY A 186 -18.94 -19.61 -13.25
C GLY A 186 -18.66 -18.38 -12.39
N GLY A 187 -17.64 -18.40 -11.55
CA GLY A 187 -17.20 -17.25 -10.76
C GLY A 187 -16.07 -16.44 -11.43
N PRO A 188 -15.53 -15.43 -10.74
CA PRO A 188 -14.50 -14.54 -11.29
C PRO A 188 -13.06 -15.05 -11.13
N ILE A 189 -12.76 -16.00 -10.24
CA ILE A 189 -11.40 -16.33 -9.86
C ILE A 189 -10.64 -17.02 -10.99
N LEU A 190 -9.60 -16.36 -11.51
CA LEU A 190 -8.68 -16.89 -12.52
C LEU A 190 -7.51 -17.65 -11.92
N MET A 191 -6.94 -17.13 -10.85
CA MET A 191 -5.74 -17.66 -10.20
C MET A 191 -5.82 -17.43 -8.69
N VAL A 192 -5.11 -18.26 -7.93
CA VAL A 192 -4.96 -18.09 -6.48
C VAL A 192 -3.48 -18.02 -6.12
N GLN A 193 -3.12 -17.00 -5.35
CA GLN A 193 -1.80 -16.83 -4.76
C GLN A 193 -1.78 -17.40 -3.35
N LEU A 194 -0.78 -18.22 -3.09
CA LEU A 194 -0.46 -18.82 -1.79
C LEU A 194 0.74 -18.09 -1.20
N GLU A 195 0.65 -17.60 0.03
CA GLU A 195 1.68 -16.82 0.72
C GLU A 195 2.00 -15.45 0.10
N ASN A 196 2.86 -14.72 0.79
CA ASN A 196 3.46 -13.47 0.33
C ASN A 196 4.96 -13.49 0.54
N GLU A 197 5.74 -13.33 -0.54
CA GLU A 197 7.19 -13.08 -0.51
C GLU A 197 7.94 -13.91 0.54
N HIS A 198 7.54 -15.17 0.73
CA HIS A 198 8.11 -16.03 1.74
C HIS A 198 9.59 -16.27 1.44
N THR A 199 10.45 -15.82 2.33
CA THR A 199 11.87 -16.12 2.35
C THR A 199 12.14 -17.00 3.55
N LEU A 200 12.89 -18.08 3.35
CA LEU A 200 13.32 -18.94 4.47
C LEU A 200 14.11 -18.09 5.48
N PRO A 201 13.98 -18.34 6.80
CA PRO A 201 14.65 -17.57 7.85
C PRO A 201 16.17 -17.50 7.73
N GLU A 202 16.78 -18.35 6.94
CA GLU A 202 18.21 -18.54 6.80
C GLU A 202 18.83 -17.78 5.62
N GLY A 203 18.10 -16.81 5.01
CA GLY A 203 18.63 -15.95 3.95
C GLY A 203 18.86 -16.64 2.60
N GLY A 204 18.42 -17.87 2.45
CA GLY A 204 18.31 -18.53 1.17
C GLY A 204 17.11 -17.93 0.44
N GLY A 205 17.34 -17.30 -0.70
CA GLY A 205 16.27 -16.78 -1.55
C GLY A 205 15.22 -17.87 -1.71
N GLY A 206 14.01 -17.59 -1.20
CA GLY A 206 12.98 -18.60 -1.02
C GLY A 206 12.75 -19.38 -2.29
N GLY A 207 13.08 -20.66 -2.24
CA GLY A 207 12.64 -21.57 -3.25
C GLY A 207 11.12 -21.55 -3.25
N THR A 208 10.54 -21.05 -4.33
CA THR A 208 9.10 -21.10 -4.53
C THR A 208 8.71 -22.43 -5.15
N ASP A 209 9.49 -23.44 -4.91
CA ASP A 209 9.29 -24.76 -5.48
C ASP A 209 8.77 -25.77 -4.44
N LEU A 210 8.25 -26.85 -4.93
CA LEU A 210 7.73 -27.93 -4.12
C LEU A 210 8.81 -28.78 -3.44
N SER A 211 10.08 -28.38 -3.48
CA SER A 211 11.15 -29.00 -2.67
C SER A 211 11.04 -28.58 -1.20
N ASP A 212 10.53 -27.39 -0.93
CA ASP A 212 10.22 -26.92 0.42
C ASP A 212 9.04 -27.73 1.00
N PRO A 213 9.18 -28.33 2.18
CA PRO A 213 8.11 -29.13 2.80
C PRO A 213 6.86 -28.35 3.12
N TYR A 214 6.98 -27.08 3.57
CA TYR A 214 5.85 -26.19 3.85
C TYR A 214 5.06 -25.89 2.57
N TYR A 215 5.74 -25.47 1.48
CA TYR A 215 5.07 -25.22 0.20
C TYR A 215 4.44 -26.47 -0.39
N ARG A 216 5.08 -27.63 -0.25
CA ARG A 216 4.52 -28.91 -0.68
C ARG A 216 3.24 -29.25 0.08
N TRP A 217 3.24 -29.05 1.40
CA TRP A 217 2.05 -29.23 2.22
C TRP A 217 0.96 -28.26 1.78
N TYR A 218 1.30 -26.97 1.63
CA TYR A 218 0.34 -25.94 1.30
C TYR A 218 -0.27 -26.13 -0.11
N TYR A 219 0.54 -26.49 -1.09
CA TYR A 219 0.05 -26.85 -2.43
C TYR A 219 -0.97 -27.99 -2.37
N LYS A 220 -0.66 -29.09 -1.64
CA LYS A 220 -1.57 -30.22 -1.45
C LYS A 220 -2.85 -29.80 -0.75
N LYS A 221 -2.75 -28.97 0.30
CA LYS A 221 -3.89 -28.43 1.02
C LYS A 221 -4.76 -27.56 0.11
N ALA A 222 -4.17 -26.66 -0.66
CA ALA A 222 -4.89 -25.81 -1.61
C ALA A 222 -5.68 -26.64 -2.65
N ARG A 223 -5.07 -27.70 -3.20
CA ARG A 223 -5.78 -28.64 -4.09
C ARG A 223 -6.90 -29.39 -3.39
N ALA A 224 -6.68 -29.80 -2.15
CA ALA A 224 -7.71 -30.47 -1.34
C ALA A 224 -8.88 -29.54 -0.97
N MET A 225 -8.66 -28.22 -0.93
CA MET A 225 -9.70 -27.20 -0.80
C MET A 225 -10.61 -27.07 -2.05
N GLY A 226 -10.34 -27.82 -3.10
CA GLY A 226 -11.07 -27.74 -4.37
C GLY A 226 -10.59 -26.60 -5.28
N LEU A 227 -9.36 -26.08 -5.07
CA LEU A 227 -8.81 -25.08 -5.97
C LEU A 227 -8.27 -25.76 -7.25
N GLU A 228 -8.97 -25.56 -8.35
CA GLU A 228 -8.67 -26.17 -9.65
C GLU A 228 -7.94 -25.23 -10.61
N VAL A 229 -8.08 -23.91 -10.42
CA VAL A 229 -7.42 -22.87 -11.21
C VAL A 229 -5.89 -22.86 -11.02
N PRO A 230 -5.11 -22.14 -11.84
CA PRO A 230 -3.69 -21.98 -11.61
C PRO A 230 -3.38 -21.44 -10.22
N LEU A 231 -2.33 -21.98 -9.60
CA LEU A 231 -1.80 -21.55 -8.32
C LEU A 231 -0.40 -21.00 -8.51
N PHE A 232 0.01 -20.07 -7.68
CA PHE A 232 1.40 -19.64 -7.58
C PHE A 232 1.73 -19.26 -6.14
N PHE A 233 3.00 -19.41 -5.80
CA PHE A 233 3.51 -19.05 -4.48
C PHE A 233 4.13 -17.66 -4.50
N SER A 234 4.08 -16.99 -3.34
CA SER A 234 4.82 -15.76 -3.11
C SER A 234 4.52 -14.65 -4.13
N GLY A 235 5.37 -13.64 -4.24
CA GLY A 235 5.26 -12.59 -5.24
C GLY A 235 6.06 -12.92 -6.50
N LEU A 236 5.52 -12.59 -7.67
CA LEU A 236 6.20 -12.73 -8.95
C LEU A 236 6.59 -11.35 -9.46
N ASN A 237 7.90 -11.12 -9.74
CA ASN A 237 8.40 -9.91 -10.40
C ASN A 237 7.87 -8.60 -9.77
N HIS A 238 7.97 -8.48 -8.46
CA HIS A 238 7.53 -7.28 -7.74
C HIS A 238 8.60 -6.17 -7.82
N SER A 239 8.18 -4.97 -8.16
CA SER A 239 9.04 -3.76 -8.23
C SER A 239 8.20 -2.53 -8.62
N ASP A 240 8.81 -1.35 -8.59
CA ASP A 240 8.28 -0.13 -9.21
C ASP A 240 8.62 -0.02 -10.72
N ASP A 241 9.50 -0.88 -11.23
CA ASP A 241 9.76 -1.12 -12.66
C ASP A 241 10.10 -2.60 -12.89
N PRO A 242 9.08 -3.50 -12.89
CA PRO A 242 9.31 -4.96 -12.91
C PRO A 242 10.00 -5.46 -14.16
N ALA A 243 9.81 -4.79 -15.30
CA ALA A 243 10.40 -5.17 -16.57
C ALA A 243 11.86 -4.68 -16.70
N GLY A 244 12.24 -3.60 -16.03
CA GLY A 244 13.51 -2.95 -16.23
C GLY A 244 13.69 -2.45 -17.67
N ASN A 245 14.84 -2.76 -18.28
CA ASN A 245 15.20 -2.17 -19.57
C ASN A 245 15.41 -3.19 -20.73
N THR A 246 15.10 -4.45 -20.52
CA THR A 246 15.36 -5.51 -21.50
C THR A 246 14.15 -6.39 -21.76
N PRO A 247 13.87 -6.78 -23.02
CA PRO A 247 12.84 -7.75 -23.35
C PRO A 247 13.07 -9.10 -22.67
N PHE A 248 11.96 -9.75 -22.30
CA PHE A 248 12.00 -11.10 -21.76
C PHE A 248 12.06 -12.13 -22.88
N ASP A 249 12.89 -13.13 -22.75
CA ASP A 249 12.82 -14.29 -23.63
C ASP A 249 11.59 -15.15 -23.29
N THR A 250 10.50 -14.92 -24.01
CA THR A 250 9.27 -15.68 -23.86
C THR A 250 9.28 -16.99 -24.66
N SER A 251 10.30 -17.24 -25.49
CA SER A 251 10.40 -18.45 -26.30
C SER A 251 10.78 -19.69 -25.49
N GLN A 252 11.52 -19.50 -24.40
CA GLN A 252 12.03 -20.56 -23.53
C GLN A 252 11.17 -20.79 -22.29
N ARG A 253 10.10 -20.01 -22.08
CA ARG A 253 9.26 -20.09 -20.88
C ARG A 253 8.16 -21.13 -21.04
N THR A 254 7.87 -21.84 -19.95
CA THR A 254 6.71 -22.72 -19.83
C THR A 254 5.49 -21.99 -19.26
N SER A 255 5.72 -20.97 -18.43
CA SER A 255 4.68 -20.08 -17.90
C SER A 255 4.88 -18.63 -18.35
N PRO A 256 3.80 -17.82 -18.42
CA PRO A 256 3.89 -16.44 -18.90
C PRO A 256 4.60 -15.54 -17.88
N TRP A 257 5.29 -14.51 -18.38
CA TRP A 257 5.83 -13.47 -17.50
C TRP A 257 4.68 -12.60 -16.96
N TYR A 258 4.55 -12.54 -15.64
CA TYR A 258 3.52 -11.80 -14.94
C TYR A 258 4.09 -11.12 -13.71
N SER A 259 3.69 -9.89 -13.43
CA SER A 259 4.03 -9.19 -12.18
C SER A 259 2.84 -9.15 -11.26
N THR A 260 2.97 -9.71 -10.04
CA THR A 260 1.89 -9.76 -9.05
C THR A 260 1.83 -8.53 -8.15
N GLU A 261 2.95 -7.82 -8.00
CA GLU A 261 3.04 -6.56 -7.28
C GLU A 261 3.88 -5.56 -8.06
N PHE A 262 3.23 -4.83 -8.92
CA PHE A 262 3.81 -3.70 -9.61
C PHE A 262 3.45 -2.42 -8.83
N TRP A 263 4.41 -1.90 -8.07
CA TRP A 263 4.16 -0.86 -7.08
C TRP A 263 3.85 0.50 -7.72
N THR A 264 2.64 0.99 -7.49
CA THR A 264 2.19 2.30 -7.98
C THR A 264 2.62 3.44 -7.09
N GLY A 265 2.86 3.15 -5.82
CA GLY A 265 3.25 4.07 -4.77
C GLY A 265 4.07 3.39 -3.70
N TRP A 266 3.94 3.87 -2.46
CA TRP A 266 4.57 3.27 -1.28
C TRP A 266 3.74 3.56 -0.03
N TYR A 267 3.82 2.67 0.97
CA TYR A 267 3.17 2.91 2.24
C TYR A 267 3.78 4.14 2.96
N GLY A 268 3.00 4.78 3.83
CA GLY A 268 3.36 6.03 4.48
C GLY A 268 3.32 7.26 3.55
N VAL A 269 2.79 7.11 2.33
CA VAL A 269 2.64 8.20 1.36
C VAL A 269 1.16 8.54 1.22
N TYR A 270 0.87 9.84 1.14
CA TYR A 270 -0.42 10.38 0.73
C TYR A 270 -0.23 11.27 -0.49
N GLY A 271 -1.03 11.03 -1.52
CA GLY A 271 -0.81 11.67 -2.81
C GLY A 271 0.40 11.09 -3.56
N VAL A 272 0.73 11.64 -4.71
CA VAL A 272 1.85 11.21 -5.54
C VAL A 272 2.63 12.40 -6.04
N GLU A 273 3.95 12.29 -6.07
CA GLU A 273 4.79 13.27 -6.74
C GLU A 273 4.75 13.07 -8.28
N PRO A 274 4.70 14.16 -9.07
CA PRO A 274 4.59 14.06 -10.53
C PRO A 274 5.71 13.25 -11.20
N SER A 275 6.92 13.24 -10.63
CA SER A 275 8.05 12.43 -11.10
C SER A 275 7.76 10.94 -10.97
N ARG A 276 7.13 10.52 -9.89
CA ARG A 276 6.77 9.14 -9.61
C ARG A 276 5.64 8.66 -10.53
N GLU A 277 4.66 9.51 -10.79
CA GLU A 277 3.57 9.19 -11.73
C GLU A 277 4.08 8.93 -13.15
N LYS A 278 5.02 9.77 -13.64
CA LYS A 278 5.67 9.54 -14.94
C LYS A 278 6.52 8.28 -14.96
N LYS A 279 7.21 7.96 -13.87
CA LYS A 279 7.93 6.69 -13.74
C LYS A 279 6.98 5.50 -13.84
N LEU A 280 5.83 5.54 -13.18
CA LEU A 280 4.80 4.51 -13.26
C LEU A 280 4.25 4.36 -14.69
N GLU A 281 3.98 5.47 -15.39
CA GLU A 281 3.55 5.42 -16.81
C GLU A 281 4.57 4.67 -17.65
N ARG A 282 5.85 5.08 -17.58
CA ARG A 282 6.94 4.47 -18.32
C ARG A 282 7.08 2.98 -18.00
N ALA A 283 7.13 2.62 -16.72
CA ALA A 283 7.31 1.25 -16.26
C ALA A 283 6.13 0.35 -16.70
N THR A 284 4.90 0.87 -16.72
CA THR A 284 3.74 0.14 -17.25
C THR A 284 3.91 -0.18 -18.73
N TRP A 285 4.37 0.79 -19.52
CA TRP A 285 4.68 0.54 -20.93
C TRP A 285 5.88 -0.39 -21.15
N HIS A 286 6.88 -0.40 -20.24
CA HIS A 286 7.98 -1.37 -20.27
C HIS A 286 7.46 -2.81 -20.19
N VAL A 287 6.58 -3.09 -19.20
CA VAL A 287 5.99 -4.43 -19.06
C VAL A 287 5.27 -4.86 -20.34
N ILE A 288 4.49 -3.95 -20.95
CA ILE A 288 3.78 -4.25 -22.20
C ILE A 288 4.77 -4.45 -23.37
N ALA A 289 5.75 -3.58 -23.52
CA ALA A 289 6.70 -3.60 -24.63
C ALA A 289 7.62 -4.81 -24.58
N TYR A 290 8.07 -5.21 -23.39
CA TYR A 290 9.16 -6.16 -23.20
C TYR A 290 8.72 -7.61 -23.02
N GLY A 291 7.46 -7.94 -23.26
CA GLY A 291 6.99 -9.32 -23.33
C GLY A 291 6.11 -9.76 -22.17
N GLY A 292 5.74 -8.87 -21.28
CA GLY A 292 4.79 -9.18 -20.21
C GLY A 292 3.47 -9.72 -20.76
N ALA A 293 2.91 -10.69 -20.09
CA ALA A 293 1.59 -11.26 -20.37
C ALA A 293 0.50 -10.70 -19.47
N GLY A 294 0.89 -9.85 -18.53
CA GLY A 294 0.03 -9.16 -17.60
C GLY A 294 0.78 -8.60 -16.39
N TYR A 295 0.06 -7.85 -15.61
CA TYR A 295 0.55 -7.23 -14.35
C TYR A 295 -0.60 -6.96 -13.40
N THR A 296 -0.27 -6.83 -12.11
CA THR A 296 -1.14 -6.27 -11.07
C THR A 296 -0.53 -4.98 -10.54
N HIS A 297 -1.17 -3.85 -10.73
CA HIS A 297 -0.78 -2.61 -10.05
C HIS A 297 -1.10 -2.71 -8.56
N TYR A 298 -0.07 -2.66 -7.72
CA TYR A 298 -0.15 -2.68 -6.26
C TYR A 298 0.15 -1.27 -5.70
N THR A 299 -0.82 -0.51 -5.19
CA THR A 299 -2.25 -0.76 -5.20
C THR A 299 -2.90 0.10 -6.28
N MET A 300 -3.98 -0.39 -6.91
CA MET A 300 -4.75 0.45 -7.83
C MET A 300 -5.68 1.41 -7.08
N ALA A 301 -6.15 1.00 -5.91
CA ALA A 301 -6.99 1.82 -5.04
C ALA A 301 -6.48 1.80 -3.60
N GLY A 302 -6.27 2.98 -3.04
CA GLY A 302 -5.95 3.17 -1.64
C GLY A 302 -7.14 2.88 -0.71
N GLY A 303 -6.88 2.88 0.61
CA GLY A 303 -7.90 2.58 1.60
C GLY A 303 -7.58 3.11 3.00
N THR A 304 -8.26 2.56 3.99
CA THR A 304 -8.14 2.92 5.41
C THR A 304 -7.94 1.67 6.26
N ASP A 305 -6.95 1.71 7.13
CA ASP A 305 -6.78 0.70 8.19
C ASP A 305 -7.75 1.04 9.34
N PHE A 306 -8.97 0.57 9.20
CA PHE A 306 -10.00 0.76 10.22
C PHE A 306 -9.66 -0.02 11.49
N ASP A 307 -10.30 0.36 12.60
CA ASP A 307 -10.11 -0.30 13.89
C ASP A 307 -8.60 -0.33 14.28
N THR A 308 -8.06 -1.47 14.60
CA THR A 308 -6.68 -1.69 15.04
C THR A 308 -5.85 -2.49 14.04
N TRP A 309 -6.24 -2.45 12.75
CA TRP A 309 -5.62 -3.30 11.73
C TRP A 309 -4.33 -2.74 11.14
N ASN A 310 -3.94 -1.53 11.49
CA ASN A 310 -2.65 -0.97 11.09
C ASN A 310 -1.47 -1.74 11.74
N ASN A 311 -0.38 -1.91 10.99
CA ASN A 311 0.87 -2.36 11.58
C ASN A 311 1.62 -1.18 12.25
N ASP A 312 2.80 -1.44 12.81
CA ASP A 312 3.64 -0.43 13.47
C ASP A 312 4.17 0.66 12.53
N GLN A 313 4.16 0.44 11.21
CA GLN A 313 4.67 1.36 10.18
C GLN A 313 3.59 2.29 9.62
N GLN A 314 2.32 2.02 9.86
CA GLN A 314 1.18 2.78 9.37
C GLN A 314 0.34 3.34 10.51
N ALA A 315 -0.57 4.26 10.16
CA ALA A 315 -1.71 4.63 10.98
C ALA A 315 -2.99 4.33 10.19
N ALA A 316 -4.03 5.16 10.27
CA ALA A 316 -5.28 4.86 9.59
C ALA A 316 -5.19 4.95 8.06
N SER A 317 -4.43 5.89 7.51
CA SER A 317 -4.37 6.04 6.04
C SER A 317 -3.52 4.95 5.38
N TYR A 318 -4.13 4.25 4.44
CA TYR A 318 -3.44 3.40 3.47
C TYR A 318 -3.68 3.93 2.05
N ASP A 319 -3.36 5.20 1.85
CA ASP A 319 -3.51 5.85 0.54
C ASP A 319 -2.54 5.29 -0.50
N PHE A 320 -1.34 4.92 -0.06
CA PHE A 320 -0.26 4.32 -0.84
C PHE A 320 0.23 5.16 -2.03
N GLY A 321 -0.32 6.35 -2.25
CA GLY A 321 -0.14 7.11 -3.50
C GLY A 321 -0.78 6.44 -4.71
N SER A 322 -1.83 5.67 -4.51
CA SER A 322 -2.52 4.88 -5.54
C SER A 322 -3.15 5.77 -6.62
N PRO A 323 -3.32 5.25 -7.85
CA PRO A 323 -4.04 5.94 -8.92
C PRO A 323 -5.48 6.33 -8.54
N ILE A 324 -6.16 5.52 -7.74
CA ILE A 324 -7.42 5.84 -7.07
C ILE A 324 -7.07 6.06 -5.60
N GLY A 325 -7.14 7.29 -5.13
CA GLY A 325 -6.78 7.64 -3.76
C GLY A 325 -7.71 7.03 -2.71
N GLN A 326 -7.33 7.19 -1.43
CA GLN A 326 -8.09 6.69 -0.28
C GLN A 326 -9.58 7.06 -0.32
N ALA A 327 -9.89 8.26 -0.76
CA ALA A 327 -11.27 8.75 -0.87
C ALA A 327 -11.92 8.48 -2.24
N GLY A 328 -11.25 7.75 -3.14
CA GLY A 328 -11.73 7.46 -4.49
C GLY A 328 -11.46 8.58 -5.50
N ASP A 329 -10.67 9.56 -5.14
CA ASP A 329 -10.17 10.59 -6.05
C ASP A 329 -9.30 9.97 -7.14
N LEU A 330 -9.36 10.50 -8.35
CA LEU A 330 -8.55 10.05 -9.48
C LEU A 330 -7.37 10.99 -9.69
N ARG A 331 -6.18 10.43 -9.76
CA ARG A 331 -4.91 11.12 -9.96
C ARG A 331 -4.46 11.03 -11.41
N ASP A 332 -3.43 11.78 -11.80
CA ASP A 332 -2.89 11.72 -13.17
C ASP A 332 -2.40 10.31 -13.51
N SER A 333 -1.81 9.60 -12.54
CA SER A 333 -1.42 8.19 -12.66
C SER A 333 -2.59 7.26 -13.07
N TYR A 334 -3.82 7.56 -12.66
CA TYR A 334 -4.99 6.81 -13.10
C TYR A 334 -5.18 6.87 -14.62
N TYR A 335 -5.02 8.05 -15.21
CA TYR A 335 -5.19 8.25 -16.65
C TYR A 335 -4.02 7.65 -17.44
N TYR A 336 -2.81 7.70 -16.88
CA TYR A 336 -1.64 7.03 -17.48
C TYR A 336 -1.83 5.52 -17.51
N CYS A 337 -2.19 4.92 -16.39
CA CYS A 337 -2.51 3.49 -16.30
C CYS A 337 -3.68 3.11 -17.22
N LYS A 338 -4.71 3.94 -17.32
CA LYS A 338 -5.86 3.73 -18.20
C LYS A 338 -5.46 3.65 -19.68
N LYS A 339 -4.60 4.54 -20.18
CA LYS A 339 -4.14 4.50 -21.56
C LYS A 339 -3.46 3.17 -21.88
N ALA A 340 -2.53 2.75 -21.04
CA ALA A 340 -1.82 1.48 -21.17
C ALA A 340 -2.76 0.27 -21.08
N ALA A 341 -3.68 0.26 -20.13
CA ALA A 341 -4.67 -0.80 -19.95
C ALA A 341 -5.64 -0.92 -21.14
N LEU A 342 -6.13 0.20 -21.67
CA LEU A 342 -7.00 0.22 -22.84
C LEU A 342 -6.29 -0.30 -24.08
N PHE A 343 -5.02 0.06 -24.27
CA PHE A 343 -4.20 -0.50 -25.35
C PHE A 343 -4.02 -2.01 -25.14
N ALA A 344 -3.52 -2.44 -23.99
CA ALA A 344 -3.25 -3.85 -23.71
C ALA A 344 -4.48 -4.74 -23.89
N THR A 345 -5.64 -4.33 -23.36
CA THR A 345 -6.88 -5.08 -23.49
C THR A 345 -7.50 -5.02 -24.88
N SER A 346 -7.26 -3.95 -25.66
CA SER A 346 -7.70 -3.86 -27.07
C SER A 346 -6.94 -4.84 -27.96
N PHE A 347 -5.64 -4.97 -27.72
CA PHE A 347 -4.73 -5.75 -28.58
C PHE A 347 -4.22 -7.02 -27.86
N GLN A 348 -4.98 -7.53 -26.89
CA GLN A 348 -4.60 -8.70 -26.10
C GLN A 348 -4.33 -9.95 -26.94
N ASN A 349 -5.03 -10.14 -28.08
CA ASN A 349 -4.78 -11.27 -28.97
C ASN A 349 -3.38 -11.21 -29.61
N LEU A 350 -2.88 -10.02 -29.91
CA LEU A 350 -1.51 -9.81 -30.34
C LEU A 350 -0.54 -9.98 -29.18
N LEU A 351 -0.73 -9.22 -28.10
CA LEU A 351 0.21 -9.15 -26.99
C LEU A 351 0.36 -10.49 -26.24
N ALA A 352 -0.73 -11.20 -25.95
CA ALA A 352 -0.69 -12.49 -25.26
C ALA A 352 -0.30 -13.68 -26.15
N ASN A 353 0.09 -13.42 -27.41
CA ASN A 353 0.54 -14.44 -28.36
C ASN A 353 1.74 -13.97 -29.19
N SER A 354 2.58 -13.15 -28.64
CA SER A 354 3.73 -12.56 -29.34
C SER A 354 5.03 -12.84 -28.57
N VAL A 355 6.14 -12.73 -29.32
CA VAL A 355 7.49 -12.74 -28.76
C VAL A 355 8.03 -11.32 -28.79
N ALA A 356 8.61 -10.86 -27.70
CA ALA A 356 9.27 -9.56 -27.63
C ALA A 356 10.74 -9.68 -28.03
N LYS A 357 11.26 -8.67 -28.73
CA LYS A 357 12.68 -8.56 -29.08
C LYS A 357 13.11 -7.10 -29.14
N ASP A 358 14.41 -6.86 -28.98
CA ASP A 358 15.02 -5.59 -29.32
C ASP A 358 14.99 -5.35 -30.82
N GLY A 359 14.79 -4.08 -31.19
CA GLY A 359 14.60 -3.68 -32.57
C GLY A 359 13.24 -4.06 -33.14
N GLY A 360 12.96 -3.58 -34.33
CA GLY A 360 11.79 -3.92 -35.15
C GLY A 360 12.20 -4.57 -36.43
N ASP A 361 11.42 -5.51 -36.98
CA ASP A 361 11.69 -6.13 -38.27
C ASP A 361 11.66 -5.08 -39.37
N GLY A 362 12.87 -4.64 -39.80
CA GLY A 362 13.05 -3.63 -40.85
C GLY A 362 12.57 -2.22 -40.44
N VAL A 363 12.46 -1.94 -39.15
CA VAL A 363 12.11 -0.60 -38.58
C VAL A 363 13.35 0.06 -38.03
N ALA A 364 13.58 1.32 -38.37
CA ALA A 364 14.65 2.13 -37.81
C ALA A 364 14.13 3.52 -37.48
N THR A 365 14.65 4.12 -36.39
CA THR A 365 14.34 5.50 -36.00
C THR A 365 15.31 6.49 -36.60
N THR A 366 14.92 7.74 -36.66
CA THR A 366 15.77 8.85 -37.10
C THR A 366 16.64 9.40 -36.00
N ASP A 367 16.38 9.02 -34.74
CA ASP A 367 17.11 9.52 -33.58
C ASP A 367 17.70 8.37 -32.74
N ILE A 368 18.97 8.49 -32.36
CA ILE A 368 19.70 7.49 -31.59
C ILE A 368 19.18 7.34 -30.14
N ASN A 369 18.52 8.35 -29.60
CA ASN A 369 17.92 8.31 -28.25
C ASN A 369 16.61 7.53 -28.19
N VAL A 370 16.05 7.14 -29.34
CA VAL A 370 14.82 6.38 -29.43
C VAL A 370 15.12 4.91 -29.70
N GLN A 371 15.01 4.11 -28.67
CA GLN A 371 15.13 2.65 -28.78
C GLN A 371 13.84 2.06 -29.38
N ILE A 372 13.98 1.05 -30.22
CA ILE A 372 12.85 0.26 -30.72
C ILE A 372 12.80 -1.07 -29.99
N THR A 373 11.60 -1.47 -29.58
CA THR A 373 11.26 -2.82 -29.15
C THR A 373 10.05 -3.27 -29.94
N SER A 374 9.96 -4.55 -30.29
CA SER A 374 8.79 -5.08 -31.02
C SER A 374 8.25 -6.34 -30.36
N ARG A 375 6.95 -6.53 -30.53
CA ARG A 375 6.22 -7.75 -30.16
C ARG A 375 5.52 -8.29 -31.40
N LYS A 376 5.99 -9.42 -31.90
CA LYS A 376 5.48 -10.04 -33.15
C LYS A 376 4.84 -11.39 -32.88
N GLY A 377 3.67 -11.60 -33.45
CA GLY A 377 2.92 -12.84 -33.34
C GLY A 377 1.99 -13.05 -34.53
N PRO A 378 1.19 -14.13 -34.53
CA PRO A 378 0.28 -14.44 -35.64
C PRO A 378 -0.77 -13.36 -35.92
N ALA A 379 -1.10 -12.52 -34.92
CA ALA A 379 -2.11 -11.48 -35.05
C ALA A 379 -1.53 -10.14 -35.59
N GLY A 380 -0.21 -10.06 -35.85
CA GLY A 380 0.44 -8.84 -36.27
C GLY A 380 1.67 -8.47 -35.43
N GLU A 381 2.02 -7.21 -35.44
CA GLU A 381 3.18 -6.69 -34.71
C GLU A 381 2.82 -5.38 -33.99
N ALA A 382 3.26 -5.27 -32.72
CA ALA A 382 3.31 -4.01 -31.99
C ALA A 382 4.77 -3.55 -31.90
N ILE A 383 5.05 -2.31 -32.32
CA ILE A 383 6.36 -1.68 -32.30
C ILE A 383 6.30 -0.57 -31.26
N PHE A 384 7.28 -0.50 -30.38
CA PHE A 384 7.35 0.49 -29.31
C PHE A 384 8.55 1.40 -29.54
N LEU A 385 8.29 2.70 -29.68
CA LEU A 385 9.31 3.74 -29.75
C LEU A 385 9.54 4.28 -28.33
N ASN A 386 10.72 4.06 -27.79
CA ASN A 386 11.07 4.40 -26.41
C ASN A 386 12.08 5.56 -26.40
N ASN A 387 11.64 6.76 -26.06
CA ASN A 387 12.55 7.88 -25.81
C ASN A 387 13.29 7.66 -24.47
N ARG A 388 14.59 7.44 -24.56
CA ARG A 388 15.46 7.19 -23.40
C ARG A 388 16.12 8.46 -22.85
N SER A 389 15.89 9.60 -23.48
CA SER A 389 16.45 10.87 -23.05
C SER A 389 15.53 11.64 -22.08
N ASP A 390 16.11 12.58 -21.37
CA ASP A 390 15.40 13.51 -20.49
C ASP A 390 14.81 14.72 -21.24
N SER A 391 14.84 14.67 -22.58
CA SER A 391 14.35 15.71 -23.46
C SER A 391 13.27 15.19 -24.41
N ALA A 392 12.41 16.07 -24.88
CA ALA A 392 11.47 15.76 -25.94
C ALA A 392 12.19 15.55 -27.28
N VAL A 393 11.90 14.47 -27.99
CA VAL A 393 12.57 14.06 -29.23
C VAL A 393 11.61 14.03 -30.40
N PRO A 394 11.74 14.90 -31.41
CA PRO A 394 11.02 14.78 -32.69
C PRO A 394 11.49 13.53 -33.43
N THR A 395 10.60 12.57 -33.63
CA THR A 395 10.95 11.26 -34.17
C THR A 395 10.09 10.87 -35.34
N GLN A 396 10.75 10.43 -36.44
CA GLN A 396 10.14 9.63 -37.50
C GLN A 396 10.81 8.25 -37.51
N PHE A 397 10.13 7.27 -38.03
CA PHE A 397 10.69 5.95 -38.21
C PHE A 397 10.61 5.51 -39.68
N LYS A 398 11.52 4.64 -40.07
CA LYS A 398 11.62 4.11 -41.45
C LYS A 398 11.19 2.65 -41.48
N ILE A 399 10.47 2.29 -42.55
CA ILE A 399 10.21 0.91 -42.93
C ILE A 399 10.70 0.76 -44.35
N GLY A 400 11.79 0.02 -44.56
CA GLY A 400 12.51 0.01 -45.83
C GLY A 400 13.04 1.41 -46.15
N THR A 401 12.64 1.94 -47.31
CA THR A 401 13.04 3.28 -47.78
C THR A 401 12.06 4.39 -47.40
N GLN A 402 10.89 4.05 -46.88
CA GLN A 402 9.83 5.02 -46.55
C GLN A 402 9.92 5.50 -45.12
N THR A 403 9.69 6.80 -44.92
CA THR A 403 9.70 7.47 -43.62
C THR A 403 8.25 7.78 -43.17
N TYR A 404 7.95 7.52 -41.92
CA TYR A 404 6.62 7.69 -41.31
C TYR A 404 6.66 8.46 -39.98
N PRO A 405 5.62 9.26 -39.68
CA PRO A 405 4.64 9.78 -40.65
C PRO A 405 5.32 10.66 -41.68
N ASP A 406 4.85 10.63 -42.93
CA ASP A 406 5.49 11.37 -44.04
C ASP A 406 5.31 12.90 -43.92
N ALA A 407 4.23 13.35 -43.25
CA ALA A 407 3.94 14.76 -43.06
C ALA A 407 4.83 15.46 -42.00
N GLY A 408 5.71 14.72 -41.31
CA GLY A 408 6.64 15.25 -40.31
C GLY A 408 6.76 14.37 -39.05
N PRO A 409 7.59 14.74 -38.08
CA PRO A 409 7.85 13.93 -36.90
C PRO A 409 6.70 13.94 -35.89
N MET A 410 6.57 12.85 -35.15
CA MET A 410 5.91 12.83 -33.86
C MET A 410 6.89 13.35 -32.80
N VAL A 411 6.42 13.99 -31.74
CA VAL A 411 7.27 14.45 -30.66
C VAL A 411 7.08 13.52 -29.45
N LEU A 412 8.09 12.74 -29.14
CA LEU A 412 8.10 11.86 -27.96
C LEU A 412 8.55 12.66 -26.73
N ALA A 413 7.71 12.71 -25.69
CA ALA A 413 8.07 13.35 -24.42
C ALA A 413 9.26 12.62 -23.75
N PRO A 414 9.95 13.25 -22.77
CA PRO A 414 11.00 12.60 -21.99
C PRO A 414 10.50 11.28 -21.38
N GLY A 415 11.20 10.19 -21.65
CA GLY A 415 10.87 8.87 -21.14
C GLY A 415 9.60 8.23 -21.72
N GLU A 416 8.94 8.84 -22.71
CA GLU A 416 7.70 8.28 -23.30
C GLU A 416 7.98 7.02 -24.13
N ILE A 417 7.08 6.05 -24.02
CA ILE A 417 7.03 4.86 -24.87
C ILE A 417 5.74 4.92 -25.69
N VAL A 418 5.89 4.95 -27.01
CA VAL A 418 4.77 5.05 -27.96
C VAL A 418 4.55 3.73 -28.67
N PRO A 419 3.37 3.08 -28.50
CA PRO A 419 3.03 1.89 -29.24
C PRO A 419 2.55 2.23 -30.65
N LEU A 420 3.08 1.54 -31.65
CA LEU A 420 2.65 1.53 -33.07
C LEU A 420 2.12 0.13 -33.40
N LEU A 421 1.28 0.03 -34.40
CA LEU A 421 0.73 -1.27 -34.84
C LEU A 421 1.06 -1.52 -36.32
N ARG A 422 1.36 -2.78 -36.65
CA ARG A 422 1.60 -3.25 -38.04
C ARG A 422 0.90 -4.59 -38.28
N ASP A 423 0.29 -4.71 -39.45
CA ASP A 423 -0.33 -5.96 -39.93
C ASP A 423 -1.38 -6.57 -39.01
N TYR A 424 -2.20 -5.72 -38.33
CA TYR A 424 -3.23 -6.13 -37.38
C TYR A 424 -4.63 -6.13 -38.04
N GLN A 425 -5.33 -7.26 -37.97
CA GLN A 425 -6.70 -7.35 -38.48
C GLN A 425 -7.67 -6.61 -37.59
N VAL A 426 -8.24 -5.49 -38.08
CA VAL A 426 -9.18 -4.64 -37.31
C VAL A 426 -10.65 -5.06 -37.51
N ALA A 427 -10.97 -5.66 -38.64
CA ALA A 427 -12.29 -6.24 -38.94
C ALA A 427 -12.12 -7.33 -40.05
N PRO A 428 -13.10 -8.23 -40.22
CA PRO A 428 -13.09 -9.15 -41.34
C PRO A 428 -12.88 -8.45 -42.68
N GLY A 429 -11.79 -8.81 -43.40
CA GLY A 429 -11.41 -8.19 -44.68
C GLY A 429 -10.78 -6.79 -44.56
N VAL A 430 -10.46 -6.33 -43.36
CA VAL A 430 -9.76 -5.05 -43.16
C VAL A 430 -8.60 -5.26 -42.19
N SER A 431 -7.39 -5.02 -42.66
CA SER A 431 -6.18 -5.08 -41.84
C SER A 431 -5.49 -3.71 -41.80
N LEU A 432 -5.13 -3.28 -40.61
CA LEU A 432 -4.29 -2.10 -40.36
C LEU A 432 -2.83 -2.51 -40.68
N THR A 433 -2.35 -2.15 -41.86
CA THR A 433 -0.99 -2.49 -42.28
C THR A 433 0.07 -1.63 -41.61
N LEU A 434 -0.31 -0.41 -41.18
CA LEU A 434 0.54 0.47 -40.40
C LEU A 434 -0.31 1.50 -39.66
N ALA A 435 0.01 1.71 -38.39
CA ALA A 435 -0.41 2.88 -37.61
C ALA A 435 0.82 3.68 -37.16
N ALA A 436 1.12 4.78 -37.87
CA ALA A 436 2.10 5.77 -37.45
C ALA A 436 1.39 6.87 -36.63
N ALA A 437 0.92 6.51 -35.45
CA ALA A 437 0.23 7.38 -34.48
C ALA A 437 0.10 6.66 -33.14
N ARG A 438 -0.06 7.42 -32.05
CA ARG A 438 -0.38 6.85 -30.73
C ARG A 438 -1.78 6.27 -30.76
N VAL A 439 -1.91 5.00 -30.39
CA VAL A 439 -3.20 4.29 -30.36
C VAL A 439 -3.67 4.15 -28.92
N LEU A 440 -4.84 4.69 -28.61
CA LEU A 440 -5.49 4.53 -27.28
C LEU A 440 -6.08 3.11 -27.15
N GLY A 441 -6.76 2.65 -28.19
CA GLY A 441 -7.41 1.36 -28.18
C GLY A 441 -8.40 1.19 -29.32
N MET A 442 -8.96 -0.01 -29.36
CA MET A 442 -9.93 -0.42 -30.38
C MET A 442 -11.10 -1.16 -29.72
N ARG A 443 -12.31 -0.95 -30.20
CA ARG A 443 -13.49 -1.74 -29.81
C ARG A 443 -14.30 -2.10 -31.04
N GLN A 444 -14.79 -3.33 -31.03
CA GLN A 444 -15.72 -3.83 -32.04
C GLN A 444 -17.09 -4.08 -31.39
N PHE A 445 -18.13 -3.54 -32.01
CA PHE A 445 -19.52 -3.81 -31.65
C PHE A 445 -20.33 -4.09 -32.92
N GLY A 446 -20.82 -5.32 -33.04
CA GLY A 446 -21.42 -5.78 -34.29
C GLY A 446 -20.46 -5.65 -35.48
N ASN A 447 -20.90 -4.97 -36.50
CA ASN A 447 -20.12 -4.71 -37.72
C ASN A 447 -19.32 -3.40 -37.69
N LEU A 448 -19.35 -2.68 -36.57
CA LEU A 448 -18.57 -1.44 -36.40
C LEU A 448 -17.33 -1.70 -35.58
N THR A 449 -16.18 -1.37 -36.15
CA THR A 449 -14.92 -1.25 -35.39
C THR A 449 -14.56 0.22 -35.22
N THR A 450 -14.29 0.63 -34.00
CA THR A 450 -13.78 1.98 -33.71
C THR A 450 -12.34 1.90 -33.21
N LEU A 451 -11.44 2.57 -33.88
CA LEU A 451 -10.06 2.81 -33.52
C LEU A 451 -9.91 4.25 -33.02
N VAL A 452 -9.28 4.41 -31.86
CA VAL A 452 -9.04 5.75 -31.29
C VAL A 452 -7.55 6.01 -31.28
N VAL A 453 -7.13 7.11 -31.90
CA VAL A 453 -5.75 7.59 -31.93
C VAL A 453 -5.67 8.99 -31.33
N TYR A 454 -4.52 9.31 -30.74
CA TYR A 454 -4.34 10.57 -30.03
C TYR A 454 -2.91 11.12 -30.20
N GLY A 455 -2.73 12.37 -29.84
CA GLY A 455 -1.43 13.03 -29.86
C GLY A 455 -1.49 14.49 -29.42
N SER A 456 -0.41 15.20 -29.66
CA SER A 456 -0.38 16.65 -29.45
C SER A 456 -1.14 17.38 -30.58
N PRO A 457 -1.74 18.57 -30.32
CA PRO A 457 -2.37 19.35 -31.39
C PRO A 457 -1.43 19.56 -32.56
N ASN A 458 -1.92 19.37 -33.79
CA ASN A 458 -1.20 19.45 -35.06
C ASN A 458 -0.13 18.37 -35.29
N GLU A 459 -0.02 17.37 -34.42
CA GLU A 459 0.85 16.22 -34.66
C GLU A 459 0.33 15.38 -35.82
N PRO A 460 1.20 14.89 -36.72
CA PRO A 460 0.78 14.10 -37.87
C PRO A 460 0.30 12.71 -37.48
N VAL A 461 -0.76 12.25 -38.13
CA VAL A 461 -1.32 10.91 -38.05
C VAL A 461 -1.33 10.28 -39.39
N GLU A 462 -0.76 9.10 -39.50
CA GLU A 462 -0.77 8.33 -40.76
C GLU A 462 -1.17 6.87 -40.48
N LEU A 463 -2.30 6.43 -41.06
CA LEU A 463 -2.78 5.06 -40.92
C LEU A 463 -3.02 4.45 -42.30
N HIS A 464 -2.54 3.24 -42.49
CA HIS A 464 -2.71 2.48 -43.72
C HIS A 464 -3.54 1.22 -43.46
N PHE A 465 -4.55 0.99 -44.27
CA PHE A 465 -5.39 -0.20 -44.20
C PHE A 465 -5.40 -0.93 -45.53
N ALA A 466 -5.18 -2.24 -45.50
CA ALA A 466 -5.60 -3.12 -46.56
C ALA A 466 -7.12 -3.25 -46.51
N ALA A 467 -7.81 -2.71 -47.51
CA ALA A 467 -9.26 -2.54 -47.46
C ALA A 467 -9.79 -2.52 -48.90
N ALA A 468 -9.92 -3.68 -49.51
CA ALA A 468 -10.37 -3.81 -50.91
C ALA A 468 -11.81 -3.31 -51.06
N HIS A 469 -12.04 -2.51 -52.10
CA HIS A 469 -13.32 -1.92 -52.46
C HIS A 469 -13.94 -1.08 -51.34
N ALA A 470 -13.10 -0.40 -50.53
CA ALA A 470 -13.54 0.48 -49.46
C ALA A 470 -14.37 1.64 -50.04
N ARG A 471 -15.44 1.99 -49.32
CA ARG A 471 -16.30 3.15 -49.63
C ARG A 471 -16.19 4.17 -48.50
N LYS A 472 -15.90 5.43 -48.86
CA LYS A 472 -15.90 6.54 -47.91
C LYS A 472 -17.32 6.89 -47.44
N ILE A 473 -17.50 7.03 -46.13
CA ILE A 473 -18.78 7.40 -45.53
C ILE A 473 -18.71 8.79 -44.92
N SER A 474 -17.59 9.16 -44.26
CA SER A 474 -17.39 10.50 -43.71
C SER A 474 -17.00 11.50 -44.78
N THR A 475 -17.36 12.76 -44.56
CA THR A 475 -16.99 13.91 -45.40
C THR A 475 -15.62 14.49 -45.09
N ALA A 476 -15.02 14.07 -43.94
CA ALA A 476 -13.73 14.60 -43.48
C ALA A 476 -12.63 14.41 -44.52
N SER A 477 -11.82 15.44 -44.71
CA SER A 477 -10.65 15.41 -45.56
C SER A 477 -9.52 14.55 -44.93
N GLY A 478 -8.61 13.99 -45.77
CA GLY A 478 -7.47 13.20 -45.30
C GLY A 478 -7.64 11.70 -45.43
N LEU A 479 -8.84 11.18 -45.70
CA LEU A 479 -9.07 9.78 -46.00
C LEU A 479 -9.03 9.56 -47.51
N ILE A 480 -8.03 8.82 -48.00
CA ILE A 480 -7.77 8.49 -49.41
C ILE A 480 -8.10 7.00 -49.61
N LEU A 481 -8.91 6.69 -50.59
CA LEU A 481 -9.28 5.33 -50.96
C LEU A 481 -8.72 4.96 -52.35
N THR A 482 -8.17 3.78 -52.47
CA THR A 482 -7.83 3.13 -53.73
C THR A 482 -8.62 1.82 -53.88
N ALA A 483 -8.40 1.07 -54.95
CA ALA A 483 -9.08 -0.21 -55.14
C ALA A 483 -8.77 -1.25 -54.07
N THR A 484 -7.61 -1.16 -53.41
CA THR A 484 -7.12 -2.14 -52.44
C THR A 484 -6.84 -1.56 -51.05
N GLN A 485 -6.81 -0.24 -50.88
CA GLN A 485 -6.33 0.41 -49.67
C GLN A 485 -7.22 1.56 -49.23
N ALA A 486 -7.25 1.81 -47.91
CA ALA A 486 -7.66 3.06 -47.32
C ALA A 486 -6.50 3.67 -46.54
N VAL A 487 -6.14 4.90 -46.85
CA VAL A 487 -5.03 5.62 -46.20
C VAL A 487 -5.60 6.88 -45.52
N LEU A 488 -5.36 7.04 -44.25
CA LEU A 488 -5.69 8.25 -43.53
C LEU A 488 -4.42 9.04 -43.22
N LYS A 489 -4.37 10.28 -43.72
CA LYS A 489 -3.33 11.26 -43.42
C LYS A 489 -4.02 12.52 -42.89
N THR A 490 -3.74 12.87 -41.65
CA THR A 490 -4.36 14.01 -40.99
C THR A 490 -3.49 14.56 -39.88
N LEU A 491 -3.90 15.67 -39.28
CA LEU A 491 -3.28 16.22 -38.07
C LEU A 491 -4.22 16.02 -36.91
N ILE A 492 -3.67 15.85 -35.71
CA ILE A 492 -4.44 15.83 -34.48
C ILE A 492 -5.19 17.16 -34.33
N PRO A 493 -6.50 17.14 -34.10
CA PRO A 493 -7.29 18.36 -33.91
C PRO A 493 -6.90 19.08 -32.60
N SER A 494 -7.15 20.38 -32.53
CA SER A 494 -6.84 21.17 -31.33
C SER A 494 -7.93 21.10 -30.24
N THR A 495 -9.16 20.73 -30.59
CA THR A 495 -10.30 20.79 -29.66
C THR A 495 -11.15 19.51 -29.68
N GLN A 496 -12.01 19.36 -30.68
CA GLN A 496 -12.94 18.24 -30.79
C GLN A 496 -12.36 17.08 -31.60
N PRO A 497 -12.79 15.82 -31.35
CA PRO A 497 -12.36 14.70 -32.16
C PRO A 497 -12.76 14.88 -33.62
N ARG A 498 -11.88 14.47 -34.53
CA ARG A 498 -12.26 14.24 -35.93
C ARG A 498 -12.68 12.80 -36.15
N VAL A 499 -13.68 12.61 -36.98
CA VAL A 499 -14.29 11.32 -37.27
C VAL A 499 -14.08 10.95 -38.72
N PHE A 500 -13.44 9.81 -38.95
CA PHE A 500 -13.24 9.24 -40.29
C PHE A 500 -13.93 7.88 -40.34
N VAL A 501 -14.75 7.65 -41.38
CA VAL A 501 -15.51 6.41 -41.50
C VAL A 501 -15.44 5.92 -42.91
N PHE A 502 -15.09 4.64 -43.06
CA PHE A 502 -15.19 3.92 -44.35
C PHE A 502 -15.83 2.54 -44.11
N GLN A 503 -16.30 1.95 -45.18
CA GLN A 503 -16.99 0.66 -45.19
C GLN A 503 -16.37 -0.31 -46.18
N VAL A 504 -16.21 -1.58 -45.82
CA VAL A 504 -15.81 -2.69 -46.67
C VAL A 504 -16.83 -3.81 -46.48
N GLY A 505 -17.61 -4.06 -47.54
CA GLY A 505 -18.73 -5.00 -47.42
C GLY A 505 -19.73 -4.56 -46.34
N ARG A 506 -19.93 -5.42 -45.32
CA ARG A 506 -20.77 -5.13 -44.17
C ARG A 506 -19.99 -4.49 -43.01
N GLN A 507 -18.67 -4.48 -43.08
CA GLN A 507 -17.83 -3.96 -41.97
C GLN A 507 -17.68 -2.45 -42.09
N THR A 508 -17.85 -1.75 -41.03
CA THR A 508 -17.62 -0.31 -40.91
C THR A 508 -16.44 -0.05 -39.99
N VAL A 509 -15.48 0.73 -40.45
CA VAL A 509 -14.35 1.19 -39.62
C VAL A 509 -14.49 2.67 -39.36
N ARG A 510 -14.48 3.02 -38.12
CA ARG A 510 -14.47 4.40 -37.62
C ARG A 510 -13.14 4.68 -36.97
N VAL A 511 -12.47 5.75 -37.36
CA VAL A 511 -11.26 6.26 -36.71
C VAL A 511 -11.61 7.58 -36.04
N LEU A 512 -11.30 7.69 -34.76
CA LEU A 512 -11.38 8.92 -33.98
C LEU A 512 -9.97 9.44 -33.75
N THR A 513 -9.71 10.70 -34.10
CA THR A 513 -8.44 11.38 -33.79
C THR A 513 -8.70 12.50 -32.78
N MET A 514 -7.90 12.61 -31.74
CA MET A 514 -8.11 13.53 -30.64
C MET A 514 -6.82 13.93 -29.92
N THR A 515 -6.88 14.98 -29.12
CA THR A 515 -5.74 15.36 -28.26
C THR A 515 -5.49 14.32 -27.17
N ALA A 516 -4.26 14.26 -26.64
CA ALA A 516 -3.92 13.42 -25.50
C ALA A 516 -4.80 13.71 -24.26
N ALA A 517 -5.05 14.99 -23.97
CA ALA A 517 -5.93 15.41 -22.87
C ALA A 517 -7.40 14.94 -23.04
N LEU A 518 -7.88 14.81 -24.28
CA LEU A 518 -9.22 14.26 -24.52
C LEU A 518 -9.20 12.72 -24.47
N ALA A 519 -8.12 12.08 -24.87
CA ALA A 519 -7.93 10.63 -24.74
C ALA A 519 -7.96 10.19 -23.26
N ASP A 520 -7.38 10.99 -22.36
CA ASP A 520 -7.51 10.77 -20.89
C ASP A 520 -8.96 10.78 -20.43
N ARG A 521 -9.81 11.56 -21.08
CA ARG A 521 -11.25 11.71 -20.82
C ARG A 521 -12.13 10.97 -21.81
N THR A 522 -11.62 9.90 -22.41
CA THR A 522 -12.34 9.01 -23.34
C THR A 522 -12.61 7.67 -22.69
N TRP A 523 -13.87 7.20 -22.75
CA TRP A 523 -14.38 6.06 -22.01
C TRP A 523 -15.07 5.08 -22.95
N PHE A 524 -14.60 3.83 -22.96
CA PHE A 524 -15.26 2.73 -23.65
C PHE A 524 -16.30 2.09 -22.74
N LEU A 525 -17.56 2.16 -23.13
CA LEU A 525 -18.71 1.78 -22.33
C LEU A 525 -19.50 0.66 -23.01
N ASN A 526 -20.22 -0.14 -22.23
CA ASN A 526 -21.09 -1.22 -22.72
C ASN A 526 -20.40 -2.09 -23.79
N ASN A 527 -19.22 -2.62 -23.44
CA ASN A 527 -18.38 -3.43 -24.34
C ASN A 527 -18.07 -2.77 -25.69
N GLY A 528 -17.97 -1.43 -25.71
CA GLY A 528 -17.63 -0.65 -26.90
C GLY A 528 -18.81 -0.22 -27.74
N ALA A 529 -20.04 -0.53 -27.33
CA ALA A 529 -21.26 0.00 -27.98
C ALA A 529 -21.34 1.52 -27.88
N LEU A 530 -20.77 2.08 -26.81
CA LEU A 530 -20.76 3.52 -26.53
C LEU A 530 -19.31 3.97 -26.25
N ILE A 531 -18.96 5.15 -26.75
CA ILE A 531 -17.70 5.84 -26.40
C ILE A 531 -18.05 7.26 -25.98
N ALA A 532 -17.77 7.60 -24.73
CA ALA A 532 -17.97 8.96 -24.21
C ALA A 532 -16.63 9.70 -24.16
N CYS A 533 -16.62 10.95 -24.62
CA CYS A 533 -15.45 11.83 -24.59
C CYS A 533 -15.81 13.13 -23.88
N GLY A 534 -15.03 13.52 -22.91
CA GLY A 534 -15.13 14.81 -22.20
C GLY A 534 -15.17 14.75 -20.70
N PRO A 535 -15.96 13.89 -20.04
CA PRO A 535 -16.00 13.79 -18.58
C PRO A 535 -14.66 13.32 -17.99
N ASP A 536 -14.30 13.82 -16.84
CA ASP A 536 -13.11 13.36 -16.13
C ASP A 536 -13.28 11.92 -15.58
N TYR A 537 -14.52 11.54 -15.28
CA TYR A 537 -14.88 10.14 -14.98
C TYR A 537 -16.30 9.82 -15.46
N VAL A 538 -16.55 8.59 -15.87
CA VAL A 538 -17.87 8.03 -16.16
C VAL A 538 -18.13 6.85 -15.25
N GLY A 539 -19.14 6.98 -14.39
CA GLY A 539 -19.64 5.95 -13.50
C GLY A 539 -20.64 5.01 -14.19
N ASP A 540 -21.87 5.02 -13.71
CA ASP A 540 -22.92 4.19 -14.26
C ASP A 540 -23.45 4.68 -15.61
N VAL A 541 -23.85 3.72 -16.43
CA VAL A 541 -24.42 3.93 -17.76
C VAL A 541 -25.70 3.15 -17.84
N GLU A 542 -26.81 3.85 -18.03
CA GLU A 542 -28.14 3.26 -18.18
C GLU A 542 -28.69 3.58 -19.56
N THR A 543 -29.23 2.59 -20.24
CA THR A 543 -30.02 2.77 -21.45
C THR A 543 -31.47 2.46 -21.11
N LEU A 544 -32.30 3.50 -21.11
CA LEU A 544 -33.73 3.39 -20.82
C LEU A 544 -34.47 2.68 -21.97
N PRO A 545 -35.67 2.11 -21.73
CA PRO A 545 -36.45 1.40 -22.75
C PRO A 545 -36.77 2.24 -24.00
N ASN A 546 -36.85 3.56 -23.88
CA ASN A 546 -37.07 4.48 -24.98
C ASN A 546 -35.78 4.82 -25.76
N GLY A 547 -34.65 4.15 -25.47
CA GLY A 547 -33.36 4.41 -26.11
C GLY A 547 -32.57 5.60 -25.53
N THR A 548 -33.10 6.30 -24.54
CA THR A 548 -32.38 7.37 -23.84
C THR A 548 -31.19 6.79 -23.09
N VAL A 549 -30.03 7.39 -23.25
CA VAL A 549 -28.80 7.02 -22.49
C VAL A 549 -28.59 8.04 -21.37
N ARG A 550 -28.41 7.49 -20.18
CA ARG A 550 -28.08 8.25 -18.97
C ARG A 550 -26.67 7.89 -18.53
N LEU A 551 -25.78 8.86 -18.36
CA LEU A 551 -24.44 8.71 -17.86
C LEU A 551 -24.30 9.41 -16.53
N GLU A 552 -23.81 8.71 -15.52
CA GLU A 552 -23.28 9.34 -14.31
C GLU A 552 -21.83 9.72 -14.56
N THR A 553 -21.51 10.98 -14.38
CA THR A 553 -20.16 11.49 -14.64
C THR A 553 -19.66 12.29 -13.47
N GLU A 554 -18.36 12.37 -13.36
CA GLU A 554 -17.70 13.25 -12.39
C GLU A 554 -16.77 14.21 -13.11
N ARG A 555 -16.58 15.35 -12.47
CA ARG A 555 -15.55 16.29 -12.80
C ARG A 555 -14.56 16.36 -11.64
N ASN A 556 -13.28 16.29 -11.95
CA ASN A 556 -12.23 16.54 -10.99
C ASN A 556 -12.14 18.05 -10.75
N SER A 557 -12.31 18.47 -9.50
CA SER A 557 -12.33 19.89 -9.12
C SER A 557 -10.95 20.56 -9.13
N LEU A 558 -9.88 19.79 -9.23
CA LEU A 558 -8.52 20.31 -9.32
C LEU A 558 -8.21 21.02 -10.65
N ALA A 559 -8.83 20.57 -11.73
CA ALA A 559 -8.64 21.23 -13.01
C ALA A 559 -9.38 22.58 -13.01
N PRO A 560 -8.73 23.71 -13.30
CA PRO A 560 -9.44 24.97 -13.55
C PRO A 560 -10.55 24.74 -14.56
N LEU A 561 -11.76 25.28 -14.33
CA LEU A 561 -12.83 25.25 -15.31
C LEU A 561 -12.29 25.92 -16.58
N PRO A 562 -12.22 25.24 -17.74
CA PRO A 562 -11.97 25.96 -18.97
C PRO A 562 -13.07 26.99 -19.12
N ALA A 563 -12.71 28.15 -19.61
CA ALA A 563 -13.66 29.27 -19.81
C ALA A 563 -14.89 28.85 -20.63
N HIS A 564 -14.78 27.83 -21.44
CA HIS A 564 -15.83 27.13 -22.15
C HIS A 564 -15.74 25.63 -21.90
N PRO A 565 -16.60 25.04 -21.05
CA PRO A 565 -16.59 23.59 -20.82
C PRO A 565 -16.86 22.90 -22.17
N GLN A 566 -15.92 22.00 -22.54
CA GLN A 566 -16.09 21.22 -23.75
C GLN A 566 -17.32 20.30 -23.60
N PRO A 567 -18.18 20.20 -24.60
CA PRO A 567 -19.36 19.36 -24.54
C PRO A 567 -18.93 17.90 -24.43
N THR A 568 -19.67 17.12 -23.67
CA THR A 568 -19.49 15.65 -23.68
C THR A 568 -20.04 15.09 -24.99
N LEU A 569 -19.22 14.35 -25.69
CA LEU A 569 -19.58 13.70 -26.93
C LEU A 569 -19.81 12.21 -26.70
N LEU A 570 -20.92 11.68 -27.17
CA LEU A 570 -21.24 10.26 -27.13
C LEU A 570 -21.28 9.69 -28.54
N PHE A 571 -20.36 8.75 -28.80
CA PHE A 571 -20.33 7.97 -30.05
C PHE A 571 -21.12 6.67 -29.82
N THR A 572 -22.16 6.45 -30.62
CA THR A 572 -22.95 5.21 -30.60
C THR A 572 -22.54 4.28 -31.74
N SER A 573 -23.09 3.08 -31.77
CA SER A 573 -22.85 2.09 -32.85
C SER A 573 -23.45 2.52 -34.19
N ASP A 574 -24.53 3.34 -34.18
CA ASP A 574 -25.26 3.72 -35.39
C ASP A 574 -24.92 5.14 -35.88
N ALA A 575 -24.30 5.95 -35.05
CA ALA A 575 -24.05 7.34 -35.38
C ALA A 575 -22.71 7.54 -36.13
N ARG A 576 -22.78 8.15 -37.27
CA ARG A 576 -21.63 8.67 -38.02
C ARG A 576 -21.07 9.95 -37.42
N GLN A 577 -21.89 10.64 -36.63
CA GLN A 577 -21.61 11.85 -35.88
C GLN A 577 -21.82 11.58 -34.39
N PRO A 578 -21.04 12.20 -33.48
CA PRO A 578 -21.32 12.09 -32.07
C PRO A 578 -22.63 12.79 -31.69
N LEU A 579 -23.29 12.26 -30.66
CA LEU A 579 -24.35 12.96 -29.97
C LEU A 579 -23.71 13.89 -28.94
N THR A 580 -24.19 15.13 -28.87
CA THR A 580 -23.81 16.05 -27.81
C THR A 580 -24.71 15.84 -26.60
N LEU A 581 -24.10 15.51 -25.46
CA LEU A 581 -24.83 15.31 -24.21
C LEU A 581 -24.99 16.65 -23.48
N THR A 582 -26.23 16.91 -23.07
CA THR A 582 -26.56 18.07 -22.27
C THR A 582 -26.66 17.68 -20.80
N PRO A 583 -26.02 18.38 -19.86
CA PRO A 583 -26.21 18.16 -18.43
C PRO A 583 -27.67 18.38 -18.04
N ILE A 584 -28.28 17.53 -17.21
CA ILE A 584 -29.62 17.68 -16.66
C ILE A 584 -29.68 18.93 -15.76
N ALA A 585 -28.59 19.31 -15.13
CA ALA A 585 -28.44 20.53 -14.36
C ALA A 585 -27.08 21.15 -14.68
N ALA A 586 -27.06 22.06 -15.61
CA ALA A 586 -25.97 23.01 -15.74
C ALA A 586 -26.09 24.00 -14.57
N GLN A 587 -25.52 23.70 -13.42
CA GLN A 587 -25.20 24.80 -12.53
C GLN A 587 -24.05 25.57 -13.17
N ASN A 588 -24.37 26.67 -13.80
CA ASN A 588 -23.45 27.75 -14.14
C ASN A 588 -22.88 28.28 -12.82
N GLY A 589 -21.87 27.63 -12.29
CA GLY A 589 -21.31 28.01 -11.00
C GLY A 589 -19.88 27.62 -10.87
N LYS A 590 -19.06 28.56 -10.42
CA LYS A 590 -17.90 28.27 -9.62
C LYS A 590 -18.24 27.05 -8.74
N LEU A 591 -17.33 26.09 -8.61
CA LEU A 591 -17.43 25.07 -7.57
C LEU A 591 -17.82 25.81 -6.30
N ALA A 592 -19.04 25.59 -5.83
CA ALA A 592 -19.48 26.17 -4.58
C ALA A 592 -18.47 25.74 -3.53
N SER A 593 -17.87 26.71 -2.83
CA SER A 593 -17.04 26.40 -1.69
C SER A 593 -17.94 25.64 -0.72
N VAL A 594 -17.67 24.33 -0.57
CA VAL A 594 -18.37 23.54 0.43
C VAL A 594 -17.83 24.00 1.78
N ASN A 595 -18.67 24.64 2.57
CA ASN A 595 -18.30 24.98 3.93
C ASN A 595 -18.16 23.68 4.73
N PRO A 596 -17.03 23.51 5.44
CA PRO A 596 -16.86 22.33 6.29
C PRO A 596 -17.95 22.32 7.37
N PRO A 597 -18.49 21.15 7.73
CA PRO A 597 -19.38 21.02 8.87
C PRO A 597 -18.72 21.56 10.15
N ILE A 598 -19.51 22.21 10.99
CA ILE A 598 -19.03 22.76 12.27
C ILE A 598 -19.30 21.74 13.36
N LEU A 599 -18.26 21.40 14.12
CA LEU A 599 -18.39 20.58 15.32
C LEU A 599 -19.16 21.37 16.38
N GLY A 600 -20.11 20.70 17.02
CA GLY A 600 -20.84 21.24 18.18
C GLY A 600 -19.94 21.39 19.41
N PRO A 601 -20.52 21.84 20.53
CA PRO A 601 -19.76 21.95 21.76
C PRO A 601 -19.21 20.57 22.19
N TRP A 602 -17.96 20.57 22.59
CA TRP A 602 -17.30 19.37 23.06
C TRP A 602 -17.85 18.93 24.42
N GLN A 603 -17.93 17.63 24.58
CA GLN A 603 -18.19 16.92 25.83
C GLN A 603 -17.00 16.02 26.13
N THR A 604 -16.81 15.65 27.38
CA THR A 604 -15.72 14.78 27.82
C THR A 604 -16.24 13.71 28.76
N ASP A 605 -15.55 12.57 28.76
CA ASP A 605 -15.66 11.55 29.81
C ASP A 605 -14.24 11.13 30.19
N THR A 606 -13.89 11.43 31.43
CA THR A 606 -12.65 11.02 32.10
C THR A 606 -12.89 9.92 33.14
N SER A 607 -14.14 9.43 33.23
CA SER A 607 -14.46 8.31 34.10
C SER A 607 -13.89 7.02 33.52
N LEU A 608 -12.93 6.47 34.19
CA LEU A 608 -12.34 5.18 33.88
C LEU A 608 -12.72 4.20 35.01
N PRO A 609 -13.89 3.54 34.93
CA PRO A 609 -14.35 2.69 36.04
C PRO A 609 -13.38 1.56 36.38
N LEU A 610 -12.64 1.08 35.38
CA LEU A 610 -11.69 -0.02 35.54
C LEU A 610 -10.50 0.30 36.44
N VAL A 611 -10.19 1.58 36.68
CA VAL A 611 -9.11 1.97 37.61
C VAL A 611 -9.54 2.09 39.05
N GLN A 612 -10.84 2.07 39.30
CA GLN A 612 -11.37 2.25 40.68
C GLN A 612 -11.07 1.04 41.56
N PRO A 613 -10.70 1.24 42.86
CA PRO A 613 -10.42 0.12 43.77
C PRO A 613 -11.57 -0.86 43.93
N ALA A 614 -12.80 -0.39 43.86
CA ALA A 614 -14.01 -1.19 44.03
C ALA A 614 -14.48 -1.88 42.75
N TYR A 615 -13.77 -1.71 41.65
CA TYR A 615 -14.13 -2.37 40.39
C TYR A 615 -13.98 -3.90 40.51
N ASP A 616 -15.00 -4.63 40.08
CA ASP A 616 -14.98 -6.10 40.06
C ASP A 616 -14.19 -6.61 38.86
N ASP A 617 -12.99 -7.11 39.11
CA ASP A 617 -12.08 -7.71 38.11
C ASP A 617 -12.00 -9.24 38.25
N ALA A 618 -12.99 -9.88 38.87
CA ALA A 618 -13.00 -11.33 39.10
C ALA A 618 -12.99 -12.12 37.75
N GLY A 619 -13.61 -11.57 36.71
CA GLY A 619 -13.64 -12.17 35.37
C GLY A 619 -12.38 -11.96 34.52
N TRP A 620 -11.40 -11.21 35.03
CA TRP A 620 -10.17 -10.95 34.29
C TRP A 620 -9.22 -12.13 34.32
N LYS A 621 -8.38 -12.25 33.26
CA LYS A 621 -7.37 -13.31 33.18
C LYS A 621 -6.27 -13.09 34.24
N ALA A 622 -6.16 -14.02 35.18
CA ALA A 622 -5.20 -13.95 36.27
C ALA A 622 -3.88 -14.65 35.95
N SER A 623 -2.77 -14.12 36.48
CA SER A 623 -1.42 -14.69 36.34
C SER A 623 -0.49 -14.19 37.44
N MET A 624 0.64 -14.87 37.63
CA MET A 624 1.66 -14.40 38.59
C MET A 624 2.43 -13.19 38.06
N GLU A 625 2.69 -13.13 36.79
CA GLU A 625 3.37 -12.03 36.08
C GLU A 625 2.43 -11.41 35.04
N PRO A 626 2.69 -10.17 34.58
CA PRO A 626 1.91 -9.58 33.51
C PRO A 626 1.88 -10.48 32.27
N LEU A 627 0.74 -10.60 31.64
CA LEU A 627 0.57 -11.34 30.38
C LEU A 627 0.69 -10.39 29.19
N GLN A 628 1.23 -10.89 28.11
CA GLN A 628 1.26 -10.19 26.82
C GLN A 628 -0.17 -9.88 26.35
N MET A 629 -0.38 -8.70 25.73
CA MET A 629 -1.66 -8.32 25.09
C MET A 629 -2.12 -9.39 24.11
N GLY A 630 -3.40 -9.75 24.19
CA GLY A 630 -4.00 -10.83 23.41
C GLY A 630 -4.07 -12.17 24.15
N ALA A 631 -3.40 -12.30 25.31
CA ALA A 631 -3.42 -13.57 26.07
C ALA A 631 -4.81 -13.91 26.61
N ASP A 632 -5.70 -12.96 26.76
CA ASP A 632 -7.10 -13.13 27.16
C ASP A 632 -8.04 -13.37 25.95
N GLY A 633 -7.49 -13.35 24.72
CA GLY A 633 -8.23 -13.54 23.47
C GLY A 633 -8.71 -12.24 22.82
N ASP A 634 -8.44 -11.07 23.40
CA ASP A 634 -8.68 -9.78 22.78
C ASP A 634 -7.58 -9.45 21.77
N TYR A 635 -7.93 -8.87 20.62
CA TYR A 635 -6.99 -8.49 19.56
C TYR A 635 -6.83 -6.98 19.41
N GLY A 636 -7.52 -6.20 20.25
CA GLY A 636 -7.53 -4.74 20.20
C GLY A 636 -6.19 -4.11 20.55
N ALA A 637 -6.13 -2.80 20.35
CA ALA A 637 -4.91 -2.02 20.57
C ALA A 637 -4.70 -1.63 22.04
N TYR A 638 -5.64 -1.90 22.93
CA TYR A 638 -5.55 -1.54 24.34
C TYR A 638 -5.72 -2.76 25.24
N ALA A 639 -5.07 -2.72 26.40
CA ALA A 639 -5.31 -3.67 27.48
C ALA A 639 -5.17 -3.01 28.84
N TRP A 640 -5.98 -3.50 29.77
CA TRP A 640 -5.95 -3.14 31.18
C TRP A 640 -5.21 -4.19 31.96
N TYR A 641 -4.39 -3.74 32.92
CA TYR A 641 -3.71 -4.58 33.90
C TYR A 641 -4.05 -4.08 35.29
N ARG A 642 -4.30 -4.98 36.23
CA ARG A 642 -4.58 -4.65 37.64
C ARG A 642 -3.82 -5.56 38.57
N THR A 643 -3.37 -5.01 39.67
CA THR A 643 -2.76 -5.77 40.76
C THR A 643 -2.83 -4.97 42.06
N THR A 644 -2.67 -5.65 43.18
CA THR A 644 -2.55 -5.00 44.52
C THR A 644 -1.09 -4.96 44.92
N VAL A 645 -0.58 -3.77 45.16
CA VAL A 645 0.80 -3.52 45.57
C VAL A 645 0.80 -3.20 47.08
N PHE A 646 1.61 -3.89 47.88
CA PHE A 646 1.78 -3.60 49.26
C PHE A 646 2.99 -2.69 49.50
N ALA A 647 2.76 -1.52 50.08
CA ALA A 647 3.82 -0.58 50.44
C ALA A 647 4.09 -0.65 51.92
N PRO A 648 5.36 -0.80 52.40
CA PRO A 648 5.67 -0.90 53.83
C PRO A 648 5.46 0.41 54.59
N ALA A 649 5.46 1.54 53.89
CA ALA A 649 5.18 2.86 54.48
C ALA A 649 4.55 3.77 53.42
N THR A 650 3.85 4.80 53.85
CA THR A 650 3.36 5.85 52.96
C THR A 650 4.54 6.63 52.33
N GLY A 651 4.48 6.88 51.06
CA GLY A 651 5.52 7.64 50.32
C GLY A 651 5.47 7.42 48.83
N THR A 652 6.38 8.09 48.12
CA THR A 652 6.56 7.94 46.68
C THR A 652 7.50 6.76 46.39
N TYR A 653 7.05 5.87 45.52
CA TYR A 653 7.75 4.68 45.05
C TYR A 653 7.90 4.73 43.53
N GLN A 654 8.76 3.89 43.00
CA GLN A 654 8.91 3.67 41.57
C GLN A 654 8.37 2.29 41.20
N LEU A 655 7.50 2.24 40.22
CA LEU A 655 7.08 1.03 39.52
C LEU A 655 8.00 0.88 38.29
N ASN A 656 8.89 -0.09 38.32
CA ASN A 656 9.89 -0.32 37.25
C ASN A 656 9.45 -1.51 36.41
N PHE A 657 9.37 -1.30 35.11
CA PHE A 657 8.98 -2.32 34.14
C PHE A 657 10.23 -2.86 33.44
N SER A 658 10.45 -4.17 33.46
CA SER A 658 11.55 -4.79 32.74
C SER A 658 11.40 -4.62 31.21
N ASP A 659 10.17 -4.70 30.72
CA ASP A 659 9.80 -4.42 29.35
C ASP A 659 8.31 -4.00 29.26
N GLY A 660 7.93 -3.37 28.16
CA GLY A 660 6.56 -2.96 27.93
C GLY A 660 6.44 -2.17 26.63
N GLY A 661 5.33 -2.27 26.01
CA GLY A 661 5.19 -1.62 24.74
C GLY A 661 3.81 -1.05 24.56
N ASP A 662 3.49 -0.13 23.69
CA ASP A 662 4.26 1.00 23.18
C ASP A 662 4.05 2.21 24.08
N TRP A 663 2.90 2.24 24.78
CA TRP A 663 2.51 3.26 25.77
C TRP A 663 1.86 2.60 27.00
N VAL A 664 2.18 3.11 28.16
CA VAL A 664 1.64 2.64 29.44
C VAL A 664 1.23 3.83 30.29
N SER A 665 0.00 3.84 30.80
CA SER A 665 -0.53 4.85 31.71
C SER A 665 -0.91 4.21 33.03
N GLY A 666 -0.40 4.74 34.14
CA GLY A 666 -0.54 4.18 35.50
C GLY A 666 -1.54 4.92 36.36
N PHE A 667 -2.23 4.14 37.17
CA PHE A 667 -3.23 4.62 38.14
C PHE A 667 -3.03 3.97 39.50
N VAL A 668 -3.11 4.75 40.54
CA VAL A 668 -3.04 4.27 41.93
C VAL A 668 -4.31 4.68 42.66
N ASN A 669 -4.98 3.73 43.25
CA ASN A 669 -6.22 3.95 44.05
C ASN A 669 -7.26 4.81 43.27
N GLY A 670 -7.39 4.58 41.97
CA GLY A 670 -8.31 5.27 41.05
C GLY A 670 -7.83 6.62 40.52
N LYS A 671 -6.63 7.07 40.88
CA LYS A 671 -6.07 8.34 40.43
C LYS A 671 -4.92 8.09 39.45
N HIS A 672 -4.90 8.83 38.34
CA HIS A 672 -3.79 8.81 37.41
C HIS A 672 -2.51 9.31 38.09
N THR A 673 -1.39 8.66 37.85
CA THR A 673 -0.07 9.02 38.38
C THR A 673 0.85 9.57 37.31
N ALA A 674 1.21 8.75 36.32
CA ALA A 674 2.07 9.11 35.21
C ALA A 674 1.89 8.11 34.06
N SER A 675 2.42 8.49 32.88
CA SER A 675 2.48 7.62 31.71
C SER A 675 3.89 7.65 31.13
N PHE A 676 4.26 6.59 30.42
CA PHE A 676 5.46 6.60 29.57
C PHE A 676 5.13 6.06 28.18
N LEU A 677 5.91 6.51 27.22
CA LEU A 677 5.87 6.08 25.83
C LEU A 677 7.23 5.46 25.49
N VAL A 678 7.26 4.26 24.93
CA VAL A 678 8.51 3.69 24.40
C VAL A 678 8.92 4.44 23.12
N PRO A 679 10.17 4.85 22.99
CA PRO A 679 11.32 4.63 23.86
C PRO A 679 11.43 5.69 24.98
N SER A 680 11.35 5.29 26.21
CA SER A 680 11.62 6.15 27.35
C SER A 680 12.00 5.30 28.57
N ASP A 681 12.23 5.94 29.69
CA ASP A 681 12.43 5.24 30.94
C ASP A 681 11.14 4.55 31.38
N ARG A 682 11.13 3.22 31.38
CA ARG A 682 9.98 2.38 31.72
C ARG A 682 9.71 2.39 33.23
N ARG A 683 9.46 3.59 33.77
CA ARG A 683 9.17 3.81 35.20
C ARG A 683 7.97 4.71 35.42
N ILE A 684 7.20 4.40 36.42
CA ILE A 684 6.08 5.24 36.87
C ILE A 684 6.27 5.54 38.35
N ALA A 685 6.39 6.84 38.71
CA ALA A 685 6.36 7.31 40.07
C ALA A 685 4.94 7.17 40.62
N ALA A 686 4.77 6.58 41.79
CA ALA A 686 3.50 6.26 42.43
C ALA A 686 3.49 6.62 43.89
N ASP A 687 2.56 7.47 44.31
CA ASP A 687 2.33 7.76 45.74
C ASP A 687 1.46 6.65 46.35
N LEU A 688 2.06 5.86 47.21
CA LEU A 688 1.41 4.71 47.85
C LEU A 688 1.13 5.01 49.33
N ASN A 689 -0.01 4.55 49.81
CA ASN A 689 -0.31 4.51 51.25
C ASN A 689 0.36 3.29 51.90
N ALA A 690 0.68 3.35 53.17
CA ALA A 690 1.10 2.18 53.91
C ALA A 690 0.02 1.08 53.84
N GLY A 691 0.44 -0.15 53.48
CA GLY A 691 -0.47 -1.27 53.29
C GLY A 691 -0.83 -1.51 51.82
N PRO A 692 -1.99 -2.11 51.52
CA PRO A 692 -2.38 -2.46 50.16
C PRO A 692 -2.83 -1.23 49.34
N ASN A 693 -2.37 -1.17 48.09
CA ASN A 693 -2.77 -0.15 47.11
C ASN A 693 -3.22 -0.85 45.83
N GLN A 694 -4.37 -0.44 45.31
CA GLN A 694 -4.82 -0.93 44.02
C GLN A 694 -4.10 -0.17 42.92
N VAL A 695 -3.34 -0.88 42.10
CA VAL A 695 -2.65 -0.33 40.94
C VAL A 695 -3.29 -0.86 39.68
N ALA A 696 -3.54 0.03 38.75
CA ALA A 696 -4.05 -0.31 37.42
C ALA A 696 -3.20 0.36 36.34
N PHE A 697 -3.09 -0.29 35.19
CA PHE A 697 -2.42 0.25 34.00
C PHE A 697 -3.30 0.10 32.77
N LEU A 698 -3.38 1.15 31.98
CA LEU A 698 -3.86 1.08 30.61
C LEU A 698 -2.64 1.06 29.68
N THR A 699 -2.58 0.08 28.79
CA THR A 699 -1.52 -0.02 27.79
C THR A 699 -2.10 0.10 26.39
N ALA A 700 -1.33 0.66 25.47
CA ALA A 700 -1.64 0.71 24.05
C ALA A 700 -0.49 0.15 23.22
N HIS A 701 -0.82 -0.49 22.09
CA HIS A 701 0.14 -0.75 21.05
C HIS A 701 -0.21 0.01 19.76
N TYR A 702 0.83 0.36 18.97
CA TYR A 702 0.69 1.16 17.76
C TYR A 702 0.76 0.32 16.49
N GLY A 703 0.37 -0.95 16.60
CA GLY A 703 0.42 -1.97 15.56
C GLY A 703 1.54 -2.98 15.83
N ARG A 704 1.38 -4.19 15.34
CA ARG A 704 2.38 -5.24 15.41
C ARG A 704 3.14 -5.29 14.09
N ASP A 705 4.45 -5.52 14.19
CA ASP A 705 5.31 -5.66 13.02
C ASP A 705 4.80 -6.77 12.10
N LYS A 706 4.71 -6.45 10.82
CA LYS A 706 4.30 -7.39 9.77
C LYS A 706 5.39 -8.39 9.40
N LEU A 707 6.67 -8.06 9.62
CA LEU A 707 7.82 -8.86 9.20
C LEU A 707 8.37 -9.80 10.26
N PHE A 708 7.84 -9.76 11.48
CA PHE A 708 8.39 -10.54 12.60
C PHE A 708 8.42 -12.06 12.33
N ASN A 709 7.59 -12.57 11.45
CA ASN A 709 7.51 -14.00 11.14
C ASN A 709 8.75 -14.53 10.40
N TYR A 710 9.52 -13.64 9.77
CA TYR A 710 10.80 -13.99 9.14
C TYR A 710 11.93 -14.22 10.15
N TYR A 711 11.74 -13.81 11.42
CA TYR A 711 12.81 -13.70 12.39
C TYR A 711 12.71 -14.68 13.58
N GLY A 712 11.66 -15.50 13.68
CA GLY A 712 11.58 -16.51 14.72
C GLY A 712 10.20 -16.76 15.34
N PRO A 713 10.12 -17.29 16.57
CA PRO A 713 8.86 -17.63 17.22
C PRO A 713 7.97 -16.43 17.47
N MET A 714 6.70 -16.52 17.13
CA MET A 714 5.74 -15.43 17.31
C MET A 714 5.64 -14.89 18.75
N GLY A 715 5.82 -15.74 19.74
CA GLY A 715 5.58 -15.39 21.14
C GLY A 715 6.47 -14.28 21.70
N THR A 716 7.66 -14.06 21.13
CA THR A 716 8.67 -13.16 21.66
C THR A 716 8.90 -11.90 20.83
N ILE A 717 8.67 -11.97 19.53
CA ILE A 717 8.92 -10.84 18.62
C ILE A 717 7.68 -9.97 18.50
N ALA A 718 7.87 -8.64 18.52
CA ALA A 718 6.80 -7.64 18.53
C ALA A 718 5.73 -7.91 19.61
N ALA A 719 6.15 -8.41 20.78
CA ALA A 719 5.29 -8.58 21.93
C ALA A 719 4.81 -7.19 22.43
N LYS A 720 3.57 -7.12 22.91
CA LYS A 720 2.93 -5.86 23.29
C LYS A 720 2.31 -5.96 24.69
N GLY A 721 2.17 -4.83 25.35
CA GLY A 721 1.64 -4.72 26.71
C GLY A 721 2.73 -4.67 27.78
N ILE A 722 2.43 -4.98 29.02
CA ILE A 722 3.42 -5.11 30.09
C ILE A 722 4.08 -6.49 29.98
N LEU A 723 5.40 -6.53 29.85
CA LEU A 723 6.17 -7.74 29.60
C LEU A 723 7.20 -7.97 30.70
N GLY A 724 7.42 -9.23 31.04
CA GLY A 724 8.36 -9.62 32.07
C GLY A 724 7.94 -9.15 33.48
N THR A 725 8.89 -8.76 34.30
CA THR A 725 8.65 -8.40 35.69
C THR A 725 8.39 -6.92 35.88
N VAL A 726 7.47 -6.60 36.77
CA VAL A 726 7.32 -5.24 37.32
C VAL A 726 7.75 -5.27 38.78
N SER A 727 8.58 -4.33 39.21
CA SER A 727 9.09 -4.27 40.57
C SER A 727 8.84 -2.93 41.21
N LEU A 728 8.69 -2.95 42.56
CA LEU A 728 8.52 -1.77 43.39
C LEU A 728 9.85 -1.40 44.06
N THR A 729 10.32 -0.17 43.84
CA THR A 729 11.46 0.39 44.60
C THR A 729 11.09 1.69 45.25
N LYS A 730 11.80 2.07 46.33
CA LYS A 730 11.62 3.35 47.00
C LYS A 730 12.50 4.45 46.40
N SER A 731 13.63 4.05 45.80
CA SER A 731 14.58 4.97 45.14
C SER A 731 14.47 4.88 43.64
N ALA A 732 14.51 6.02 42.98
CA ALA A 732 14.59 6.10 41.51
C ALA A 732 16.01 5.88 40.98
N GLY A 733 17.02 5.79 41.83
CA GLY A 733 18.42 5.87 41.46
C GLY A 733 18.78 7.27 40.89
N THR A 734 19.97 7.37 40.34
CA THR A 734 20.42 8.57 39.61
C THR A 734 20.46 8.29 38.11
N THR A 735 20.08 9.28 37.30
CA THR A 735 20.23 9.24 35.84
C THR A 735 21.15 10.37 35.42
N THR A 736 22.22 10.05 34.72
CA THR A 736 23.17 11.02 34.20
C THR A 736 23.21 10.88 32.67
N GLN A 737 22.98 12.00 31.98
CA GLN A 737 23.02 12.05 30.52
C GLN A 737 24.47 12.01 30.02
N ILE A 738 24.73 11.22 29.00
CA ILE A 738 26.00 11.10 28.31
C ILE A 738 25.89 11.76 26.95
N ASN A 739 26.16 13.06 26.90
CA ASN A 739 25.93 13.88 25.71
C ASN A 739 27.18 14.16 24.88
N ALA A 740 28.36 13.82 25.40
CA ALA A 740 29.62 14.14 24.76
C ALA A 740 30.43 12.85 24.50
N PHE A 741 30.82 12.67 23.28
CA PHE A 741 31.64 11.56 22.81
C PHE A 741 32.84 12.08 22.04
N ARG A 742 33.90 11.29 22.03
CA ARG A 742 34.95 11.39 21.02
C ARG A 742 34.73 10.30 19.98
N TRP A 743 34.88 10.61 18.71
CA TRP A 743 34.69 9.63 17.65
C TRP A 743 35.86 9.62 16.65
N GLN A 744 36.04 8.49 16.00
CA GLN A 744 37.01 8.27 14.94
C GLN A 744 36.42 7.33 13.90
N ALA A 745 36.58 7.64 12.62
CA ALA A 745 36.19 6.73 11.54
C ALA A 745 37.12 5.50 11.50
N ASP A 746 36.56 4.37 11.17
CA ASP A 746 37.30 3.12 10.90
C ASP A 746 36.72 2.49 9.62
N ASP A 747 37.61 2.03 8.74
CA ASP A 747 37.18 1.45 7.47
C ASP A 747 36.89 -0.06 7.60
N LYS A 748 37.14 -0.65 8.76
CA LYS A 748 37.05 -2.08 9.02
C LYS A 748 36.22 -2.41 10.27
N ALA A 749 35.65 -3.58 10.30
CA ALA A 749 35.05 -4.13 11.50
C ALA A 749 36.09 -4.21 12.64
N PRO A 750 35.66 -3.95 13.91
CA PRO A 750 36.54 -4.06 15.07
C PRO A 750 37.24 -5.41 15.11
N THR A 751 38.53 -5.41 15.33
CA THR A 751 39.32 -6.62 15.57
C THR A 751 39.40 -6.93 17.07
N ASP A 752 39.71 -8.18 17.44
CA ASP A 752 39.92 -8.54 18.85
C ASP A 752 41.03 -7.70 19.50
N ALA A 753 42.07 -7.34 18.76
CA ALA A 753 43.17 -6.51 19.27
C ALA A 753 42.69 -5.06 19.56
N GLU A 754 41.84 -4.50 18.70
CA GLU A 754 41.30 -3.13 18.89
C GLU A 754 40.27 -3.13 20.02
N THR A 755 39.48 -4.16 20.17
CA THR A 755 38.52 -4.30 21.27
C THR A 755 39.21 -4.49 22.61
N GLN A 756 40.30 -5.23 22.66
CA GLN A 756 41.16 -5.40 23.87
C GLN A 756 41.91 -4.10 24.23
N ALA A 757 42.31 -3.35 23.21
CA ALA A 757 42.97 -2.04 23.39
C ALA A 757 42.00 -0.91 23.77
N ALA A 758 40.69 -1.15 23.67
CA ALA A 758 39.63 -0.16 23.89
C ALA A 758 39.75 0.64 25.23
N PRO A 759 40.10 0.06 26.37
CA PRO A 759 40.25 0.83 27.63
C PRO A 759 41.42 1.79 27.65
N GLY A 760 42.51 1.45 26.98
CA GLY A 760 43.76 2.21 27.00
C GLY A 760 43.95 3.23 25.89
N LEU A 761 43.05 3.27 24.90
CA LEU A 761 43.19 4.19 23.76
C LEU A 761 42.88 5.62 24.18
N SER A 762 43.89 6.47 24.17
CA SER A 762 43.74 7.92 24.31
C SER A 762 42.84 8.44 23.21
N THR A 763 41.83 9.20 23.61
CA THR A 763 41.02 9.99 22.68
C THR A 763 41.69 11.35 22.38
N SER A 764 42.89 11.59 22.83
CA SER A 764 43.68 12.76 22.53
C SER A 764 44.56 12.53 21.30
N GLY A 765 44.24 13.13 20.22
CA GLY A 765 44.99 13.04 18.96
C GLY A 765 44.20 13.61 17.79
N PRO A 766 44.87 14.03 16.70
CA PRO A 766 44.20 14.68 15.57
C PRO A 766 43.18 13.79 14.83
N ALA A 767 43.24 12.47 15.04
CA ALA A 767 42.28 11.53 14.43
C ALA A 767 40.90 11.44 15.15
N TRP A 768 40.82 11.94 16.40
CA TRP A 768 39.60 11.91 17.19
C TRP A 768 38.90 13.29 17.18
N ALA A 769 37.64 13.32 16.84
CA ALA A 769 36.80 14.51 16.84
C ALA A 769 35.72 14.45 17.92
N ASP A 770 35.12 15.58 18.24
CA ASP A 770 34.00 15.66 19.16
C ASP A 770 32.67 15.26 18.44
N ALA A 771 31.83 14.56 19.14
CA ALA A 771 30.49 14.21 18.69
C ALA A 771 29.47 14.27 19.83
N THR A 772 28.22 14.43 19.47
CA THR A 772 27.08 14.32 20.37
C THR A 772 26.12 13.26 19.81
N THR A 773 25.10 12.90 20.57
CA THR A 773 24.05 12.00 20.12
C THR A 773 23.13 12.59 19.02
N ALA A 774 23.39 13.79 18.54
CA ALA A 774 22.75 14.43 17.41
C ALA A 774 23.67 14.59 16.19
N THR A 775 24.93 14.11 16.29
CA THR A 775 25.94 14.28 15.22
C THR A 775 25.89 13.09 14.27
N ASP A 776 25.53 13.31 13.02
CA ASP A 776 25.78 12.35 11.95
C ASP A 776 27.28 12.36 11.61
N VAL A 777 27.99 11.38 12.14
CA VAL A 777 29.46 11.30 11.95
C VAL A 777 29.83 10.66 10.61
N PHE A 778 28.90 9.95 9.99
CA PHE A 778 29.15 9.25 8.73
C PHE A 778 28.93 10.16 7.52
N ASN A 779 28.07 11.16 7.63
CA ASN A 779 27.68 12.03 6.52
C ASN A 779 27.36 11.25 5.25
N GLY A 780 26.54 10.17 5.44
CA GLY A 780 26.13 9.26 4.37
C GLY A 780 27.19 8.25 3.90
N ARG A 781 28.37 8.20 4.51
CA ARG A 781 29.42 7.22 4.16
C ARG A 781 29.13 5.86 4.83
N LEU A 782 29.40 4.78 4.12
CA LEU A 782 29.39 3.43 4.67
C LEU A 782 30.69 3.15 5.42
N GLY A 783 30.63 2.29 6.45
CA GLY A 783 31.81 1.85 7.19
C GLY A 783 31.58 1.82 8.69
N TRP A 784 32.67 1.85 9.43
CA TRP A 784 32.67 1.76 10.88
C TRP A 784 33.16 3.09 11.50
N ALA A 785 32.71 3.34 12.73
CA ALA A 785 33.24 4.41 13.57
C ALA A 785 33.25 3.98 15.04
N TRP A 786 34.28 4.38 15.75
CA TRP A 786 34.36 4.25 17.19
C TRP A 786 33.83 5.52 17.87
N PHE A 787 32.98 5.34 18.87
CA PHE A 787 32.58 6.37 19.82
C PHE A 787 33.14 6.05 21.20
N ARG A 788 33.64 7.05 21.92
CA ARG A 788 34.15 6.87 23.28
C ARG A 788 33.69 7.99 24.19
N ALA A 789 33.41 7.59 25.44
CA ALA A 789 33.14 8.52 26.53
C ALA A 789 33.71 7.97 27.83
N VAL A 790 34.20 8.86 28.67
CA VAL A 790 34.48 8.52 30.08
C VAL A 790 33.15 8.69 30.82
N LEU A 791 32.68 7.61 31.39
CA LEU A 791 31.44 7.66 32.15
C LEU A 791 31.66 8.37 33.47
N PRO A 792 30.69 9.19 33.93
CA PRO A 792 30.77 9.84 35.24
C PRO A 792 30.76 8.78 36.34
N ASP A 793 31.25 9.17 37.52
CA ASP A 793 31.20 8.32 38.69
C ASP A 793 29.73 7.98 39.05
N ALA A 794 29.48 6.73 39.29
CA ALA A 794 28.16 6.20 39.54
C ALA A 794 28.21 5.20 40.72
N PRO A 795 28.16 5.70 41.95
CA PRO A 795 28.30 4.86 43.14
C PRO A 795 27.07 3.95 43.33
N GLY A 796 27.30 2.76 43.89
CA GLY A 796 26.29 1.78 44.19
C GLY A 796 26.09 0.72 43.11
N PRO A 797 25.40 -0.36 43.40
CA PRO A 797 25.13 -1.46 42.44
C PRO A 797 24.06 -1.09 41.43
N HIS A 798 23.81 -2.05 40.49
CA HIS A 798 22.75 -2.00 39.47
C HIS A 798 22.90 -0.82 38.52
N ARG A 799 24.11 -0.61 38.00
CA ARG A 799 24.38 0.37 36.96
C ARG A 799 23.91 -0.13 35.63
N ARG A 800 23.19 0.72 34.90
CA ARG A 800 22.72 0.42 33.55
C ARG A 800 23.03 1.57 32.62
N LEU A 801 23.48 1.22 31.42
CA LEU A 801 23.65 2.16 30.32
C LEU A 801 22.46 1.99 29.35
N PHE A 802 21.81 3.10 29.06
CA PHE A 802 20.70 3.17 28.14
C PHE A 802 21.12 3.89 26.86
N PHE A 803 20.74 3.33 25.72
CA PHE A 803 20.82 3.97 24.41
C PHE A 803 19.42 4.05 23.82
N HIS A 804 19.05 5.22 23.29
CA HIS A 804 17.84 5.35 22.48
C HIS A 804 18.00 4.66 21.13
N SER A 805 19.13 4.91 20.45
CA SER A 805 19.39 4.26 19.17
C SER A 805 20.89 4.25 18.83
N ILE A 806 21.32 3.14 18.24
CA ILE A 806 22.63 3.00 17.59
C ILE A 806 22.34 2.71 16.11
N ASP A 807 22.72 3.61 15.23
CA ASP A 807 22.35 3.55 13.81
C ASP A 807 23.58 3.22 12.94
N ASN A 808 23.67 2.03 12.30
CA ASN A 808 22.70 0.94 12.13
C ASN A 808 22.96 -0.24 13.08
N VAL A 809 24.19 -0.67 13.30
CA VAL A 809 24.60 -1.78 14.17
C VAL A 809 25.73 -1.35 15.09
N GLY A 810 25.63 -1.68 16.36
CA GLY A 810 26.64 -1.37 17.35
C GLY A 810 27.16 -2.56 18.13
N VAL A 811 28.41 -2.48 18.53
CA VAL A 811 29.03 -3.37 19.53
C VAL A 811 29.50 -2.50 20.67
N VAL A 812 29.08 -2.82 21.90
CA VAL A 812 29.30 -1.99 23.08
C VAL A 812 30.30 -2.63 24.02
N TYR A 813 31.28 -1.86 24.45
CA TYR A 813 32.35 -2.26 25.37
C TYR A 813 32.39 -1.33 26.58
N LEU A 814 32.64 -1.88 27.74
CA LEU A 814 32.98 -1.12 28.92
C LEU A 814 34.34 -1.61 29.43
N ASN A 815 35.28 -0.71 29.60
CA ASN A 815 36.66 -0.99 30.07
C ASN A 815 37.31 -2.14 29.26
N GLY A 816 37.05 -2.22 27.94
CA GLY A 816 37.55 -3.23 27.03
C GLY A 816 36.80 -4.55 27.04
N LYS A 817 35.89 -4.73 27.95
CA LYS A 817 35.03 -5.92 27.98
C LYS A 817 33.77 -5.66 27.13
N GLN A 818 33.52 -6.55 26.18
CA GLN A 818 32.27 -6.47 25.42
C GLN A 818 31.08 -6.76 26.35
N ILE A 819 30.12 -5.85 26.38
CA ILE A 819 28.89 -5.98 27.17
C ILE A 819 27.65 -6.19 26.31
N ALA A 820 27.73 -5.87 25.02
CA ALA A 820 26.68 -6.20 24.05
C ALA A 820 27.27 -6.32 22.65
N ALA A 821 26.68 -7.17 21.82
CA ALA A 821 27.00 -7.36 20.41
C ALA A 821 25.74 -7.18 19.57
N SER A 822 25.92 -6.64 18.35
CA SER A 822 24.83 -6.47 17.38
C SER A 822 23.63 -5.70 17.93
N VAL A 823 23.87 -4.68 18.71
CA VAL A 823 22.86 -3.74 19.15
C VAL A 823 22.46 -2.90 17.95
N GLY A 824 21.17 -2.98 17.57
CA GLY A 824 20.74 -2.50 16.26
C GLY A 824 19.96 -1.21 16.25
N LEU A 825 19.75 -0.80 15.02
CA LEU A 825 19.01 0.35 14.57
C LEU A 825 17.69 0.56 15.30
N ASN A 826 17.53 1.76 15.84
CA ASN A 826 16.25 2.25 16.38
C ASN A 826 15.63 1.36 17.47
N SER A 827 16.44 0.67 18.23
CA SER A 827 16.02 -0.13 19.36
C SER A 827 16.55 0.49 20.64
N ASP A 828 15.68 0.74 21.60
CA ASP A 828 16.11 1.06 22.94
C ASP A 828 16.89 -0.10 23.55
N VAL A 829 18.05 0.21 24.07
CA VAL A 829 18.94 -0.77 24.67
C VAL A 829 19.27 -0.35 26.09
N SER A 830 19.13 -1.30 27.02
CA SER A 830 19.53 -1.11 28.41
C SER A 830 20.49 -2.21 28.83
N LEU A 831 21.76 -1.85 29.02
CA LEU A 831 22.86 -2.77 29.29
C LEU A 831 23.27 -2.70 30.74
N SER A 832 23.47 -3.86 31.41
CA SER A 832 24.08 -3.91 32.73
C SER A 832 25.60 -3.64 32.65
N LEU A 833 26.11 -2.80 33.51
CA LEU A 833 27.50 -2.41 33.58
C LEU A 833 28.27 -3.07 34.72
N ASP A 834 27.61 -3.59 35.73
CA ASP A 834 28.23 -4.00 37.00
C ASP A 834 29.35 -5.03 36.82
N ALA A 835 29.20 -5.96 35.86
CA ALA A 835 30.22 -7.00 35.60
C ALA A 835 31.52 -6.48 34.95
N ALA A 836 31.49 -5.26 34.43
CA ALA A 836 32.64 -4.62 33.77
C ALA A 836 32.99 -3.25 34.40
N TRP A 837 32.29 -2.85 35.46
CA TRP A 837 32.50 -1.55 36.13
C TRP A 837 33.71 -1.60 37.04
N HIS A 838 34.56 -0.55 36.99
CA HIS A 838 35.68 -0.32 37.91
C HIS A 838 35.26 0.64 39.01
N GLU A 839 35.20 0.15 40.25
CA GLU A 839 34.86 0.99 41.40
C GLU A 839 36.02 1.97 41.71
N GLY A 840 35.73 3.24 41.84
CA GLY A 840 36.70 4.28 42.16
C GLY A 840 37.74 4.57 41.07
N GLY A 841 37.53 4.06 39.87
CA GLY A 841 38.44 4.28 38.72
C GLY A 841 37.66 4.84 37.51
N PRO A 842 38.35 5.34 36.48
CA PRO A 842 37.68 5.78 35.27
C PRO A 842 37.04 4.60 34.56
N ASN A 843 35.76 4.77 34.15
CA ASN A 843 35.05 3.80 33.36
C ASN A 843 34.92 4.33 31.93
N VAL A 844 35.50 3.60 30.97
CA VAL A 844 35.55 4.03 29.57
C VAL A 844 34.53 3.20 28.78
N LEU A 845 33.53 3.88 28.26
CA LEU A 845 32.57 3.36 27.29
C LEU A 845 33.22 3.46 25.90
N ALA A 846 33.14 2.39 25.13
CA ALA A 846 33.45 2.36 23.72
C ALA A 846 32.32 1.70 22.91
N VAL A 847 31.94 2.33 21.84
CA VAL A 847 30.88 1.79 20.96
C VAL A 847 31.42 1.78 19.53
N ALA A 848 31.52 0.59 18.95
CA ALA A 848 31.79 0.45 17.53
C ALA A 848 30.47 0.46 16.78
N VAL A 849 30.27 1.43 15.90
CA VAL A 849 29.04 1.60 15.12
C VAL A 849 29.33 1.32 13.66
N GLN A 850 28.55 0.43 13.06
CA GLN A 850 28.55 0.21 11.61
C GLN A 850 27.41 1.00 10.97
N ASN A 851 27.74 1.86 10.02
CA ASN A 851 26.76 2.49 9.13
C ASN A 851 26.69 1.71 7.82
N THR A 852 25.49 1.24 7.48
CA THR A 852 25.19 0.49 6.24
C THR A 852 24.42 1.34 5.23
N GLY A 853 24.08 2.60 5.57
CA GLY A 853 23.38 3.54 4.68
C GLY A 853 22.74 4.69 5.45
N GLY A 854 22.60 5.84 4.79
CA GLY A 854 21.98 7.04 5.38
C GLY A 854 22.85 7.74 6.44
N PRO A 855 22.26 8.63 7.25
CA PRO A 855 22.88 9.19 8.45
C PRO A 855 23.14 8.06 9.45
N GLY A 856 24.22 8.17 10.23
CA GLY A 856 24.57 7.13 11.19
C GLY A 856 25.29 7.64 12.43
N GLY A 857 25.29 6.83 13.49
CA GLY A 857 25.96 7.16 14.76
C GLY A 857 25.14 6.77 15.99
N LEU A 858 25.38 7.48 17.08
CA LEU A 858 24.56 7.39 18.30
C LEU A 858 23.47 8.47 18.20
N THR A 859 22.20 8.08 18.25
CA THR A 859 21.08 9.02 18.10
C THR A 859 20.16 9.00 19.32
N GLY A 860 19.67 10.18 19.71
CA GLY A 860 18.78 10.33 20.85
C GLY A 860 19.47 10.26 22.20
N GLU A 861 18.79 9.77 23.22
CA GLU A 861 19.30 9.73 24.60
C GLU A 861 20.36 8.63 24.79
N VAL A 862 21.50 8.98 25.40
CA VAL A 862 22.38 8.01 26.05
C VAL A 862 22.49 8.40 27.53
N SER A 863 22.11 7.50 28.44
CA SER A 863 22.12 7.78 29.85
C SER A 863 22.68 6.66 30.71
N LEU A 864 23.40 7.05 31.77
CA LEU A 864 23.88 6.15 32.82
C LEU A 864 22.94 6.23 34.03
N LYS A 865 22.40 5.10 34.43
CA LYS A 865 21.57 4.93 35.62
C LYS A 865 22.34 4.13 36.68
N ALA A 866 22.34 4.60 37.90
CA ALA A 866 23.05 3.99 39.01
C ALA A 866 22.29 4.09 40.32
N GLY A 867 22.65 3.26 41.31
CA GLY A 867 22.02 3.23 42.64
C GLY A 867 20.60 2.71 42.59
N LEU A 868 20.26 1.92 41.60
CA LEU A 868 18.95 1.24 41.50
C LEU A 868 18.91 0.21 42.64
N GLU A 869 17.81 0.21 43.40
CA GLU A 869 17.57 -0.85 44.38
C GLU A 869 17.05 -2.12 43.70
N ASP A 870 17.35 -3.28 44.27
CA ASP A 870 16.64 -4.51 43.89
C ASP A 870 15.16 -4.32 44.22
N GLY A 871 14.34 -4.26 43.20
CA GLY A 871 12.94 -4.05 43.34
C GLY A 871 12.22 -5.28 43.92
N THR A 872 11.25 -5.08 44.79
CA THR A 872 10.34 -6.15 45.16
C THR A 872 9.42 -6.49 43.99
N PRO A 873 9.48 -7.73 43.43
CA PRO A 873 8.59 -8.13 42.36
C PRO A 873 7.11 -7.99 42.73
N ILE A 874 6.34 -7.43 41.80
CA ILE A 874 4.90 -7.32 41.96
C ILE A 874 4.28 -8.54 41.27
N THR A 875 3.42 -9.24 42.00
CA THR A 875 2.77 -10.49 41.55
C THR A 875 1.25 -10.40 41.59
N ASN A 876 0.58 -11.46 41.16
CA ASN A 876 -0.89 -11.57 41.16
C ASN A 876 -1.55 -10.54 40.26
N TRP A 877 -1.22 -10.58 39.01
CA TRP A 877 -1.74 -9.73 37.98
C TRP A 877 -3.08 -10.21 37.44
N LYS A 878 -3.88 -9.28 36.99
CA LYS A 878 -5.10 -9.50 36.22
C LYS A 878 -5.04 -8.67 34.95
N MET A 879 -5.47 -9.23 33.84
CA MET A 879 -5.46 -8.58 32.53
C MET A 879 -6.82 -8.68 31.85
N HIS A 880 -7.21 -7.62 31.13
CA HIS A 880 -8.39 -7.57 30.28
C HIS A 880 -8.11 -6.68 29.06
N GLY A 881 -8.28 -7.22 27.85
CA GLY A 881 -8.11 -6.50 26.60
C GLY A 881 -9.29 -5.62 26.23
N GLY A 882 -9.03 -4.64 25.39
CA GLY A 882 -10.01 -3.74 24.82
C GLY A 882 -10.18 -2.40 25.55
N LEU A 883 -10.71 -1.46 24.80
CA LEU A 883 -11.11 -0.12 25.29
C LEU A 883 -12.62 0.02 25.14
N THR A 884 -13.31 0.21 26.25
CA THR A 884 -14.77 0.38 26.24
C THR A 884 -15.12 1.85 26.02
N LEU A 885 -15.92 2.12 24.99
CA LEU A 885 -16.47 3.46 24.77
C LEU A 885 -17.44 3.83 25.91
N PRO A 886 -17.47 5.11 26.32
CA PRO A 886 -18.35 5.57 27.38
C PRO A 886 -19.84 5.31 27.07
N ALA A 887 -20.57 4.82 28.05
CA ALA A 887 -22.01 4.57 27.96
C ALA A 887 -22.85 5.85 28.11
N LYS A 888 -22.52 6.91 27.35
CA LYS A 888 -23.23 8.19 27.30
C LYS A 888 -23.21 9.01 28.62
N THR A 889 -22.14 8.91 29.39
CA THR A 889 -21.93 9.70 30.62
C THR A 889 -21.25 11.04 30.34
N TRP A 890 -21.51 11.60 29.18
CA TRP A 890 -20.86 12.80 28.66
C TRP A 890 -21.12 14.04 29.56
N GLN A 891 -20.06 14.70 29.94
CA GLN A 891 -20.08 15.97 30.65
C GLN A 891 -19.62 17.11 29.74
N LYS A 892 -20.10 18.33 30.00
CA LYS A 892 -19.63 19.49 29.24
C LYS A 892 -18.12 19.62 29.39
N PHE A 893 -17.42 19.69 28.26
CA PHE A 893 -15.99 19.96 28.25
C PHE A 893 -15.74 21.41 28.70
N THR A 894 -14.88 21.61 29.65
CA THR A 894 -14.47 22.92 30.14
C THR A 894 -12.97 23.12 29.99
N GLU A 895 -12.20 22.10 30.36
CA GLU A 895 -10.74 22.14 30.37
C GLU A 895 -10.18 20.73 30.20
N ALA A 896 -9.04 20.63 29.47
CA ALA A 896 -8.29 19.38 29.32
C ALA A 896 -7.44 19.13 30.57
N LYS A 897 -7.36 17.88 30.97
CA LYS A 897 -6.42 17.42 32.01
C LYS A 897 -5.27 16.69 31.33
N VAL A 898 -4.34 17.47 30.80
CA VAL A 898 -3.18 16.92 30.09
C VAL A 898 -2.44 15.90 30.95
N GLY A 899 -2.09 14.77 30.36
CA GLY A 899 -1.49 13.61 31.01
C GLY A 899 -2.51 12.56 31.48
N VAL A 900 -3.82 12.86 31.48
CA VAL A 900 -4.87 11.92 31.88
C VAL A 900 -5.67 11.46 30.65
N PRO A 901 -5.66 10.17 30.28
CA PRO A 901 -6.44 9.66 29.15
C PRO A 901 -7.91 10.08 29.23
N ALA A 902 -8.44 10.54 28.11
CA ALA A 902 -9.80 11.08 28.08
C ALA A 902 -10.54 10.74 26.78
N PHE A 903 -11.84 10.55 26.92
CA PHE A 903 -12.76 10.54 25.79
C PHE A 903 -13.36 11.92 25.56
N TYR A 904 -13.49 12.28 24.29
CA TYR A 904 -14.17 13.47 23.85
C TYR A 904 -15.26 13.13 22.83
N HIS A 905 -16.35 13.87 22.90
CA HIS A 905 -17.49 13.72 21.99
C HIS A 905 -17.92 15.08 21.44
N ALA A 906 -18.21 15.13 20.14
CA ALA A 906 -18.90 16.26 19.53
C ALA A 906 -19.80 15.74 18.41
N ALA A 907 -20.95 16.42 18.22
CA ALA A 907 -21.82 16.15 17.10
C ALA A 907 -21.64 17.22 16.02
N PHE A 908 -21.91 16.85 14.78
CA PHE A 908 -21.93 17.77 13.65
C PHE A 908 -23.01 17.38 12.64
N ALA A 909 -23.51 18.34 11.89
CA ALA A 909 -24.55 18.08 10.89
C ALA A 909 -23.95 18.03 9.49
N VAL A 910 -24.39 17.06 8.70
CA VAL A 910 -24.06 16.93 7.28
C VAL A 910 -25.33 16.99 6.45
N VAL A 911 -25.31 17.81 5.42
CA VAL A 911 -26.31 17.76 4.34
C VAL A 911 -25.70 16.89 3.24
N PRO A 912 -26.32 15.76 2.90
CA PRO A 912 -25.81 14.92 1.82
C PRO A 912 -25.68 15.72 0.53
N PRO A 913 -24.61 15.55 -0.23
CA PRO A 913 -24.47 16.21 -1.51
C PRO A 913 -25.59 15.75 -2.45
N ALA A 914 -26.15 16.69 -3.21
CA ALA A 914 -27.04 16.33 -4.32
C ALA A 914 -26.27 15.49 -5.34
N ALA A 915 -26.96 14.57 -6.04
CA ALA A 915 -26.33 13.71 -7.07
C ALA A 915 -25.60 14.52 -8.17
N SER A 916 -25.97 15.76 -8.39
CA SER A 916 -25.36 16.69 -9.35
C SER A 916 -24.47 17.76 -8.69
N GLY A 917 -24.21 17.67 -7.40
CA GLY A 917 -23.45 18.65 -6.63
C GLY A 917 -22.00 18.24 -6.33
N PRO A 918 -21.27 19.09 -5.58
CA PRO A 918 -19.93 18.74 -5.12
C PRO A 918 -19.98 17.61 -4.08
N HIS A 919 -19.07 16.67 -4.19
CA HIS A 919 -18.84 15.59 -3.24
C HIS A 919 -17.54 15.87 -2.49
N PRO A 920 -17.59 16.61 -1.36
CA PRO A 920 -16.39 16.98 -0.63
C PRO A 920 -15.81 15.77 0.08
N ILE A 921 -14.49 15.68 0.08
CA ILE A 921 -13.77 14.73 0.94
C ILE A 921 -13.61 15.39 2.31
N LEU A 922 -14.20 14.79 3.32
CA LEU A 922 -14.17 15.30 4.68
C LEU A 922 -13.13 14.55 5.52
N ARG A 923 -12.40 15.30 6.35
CA ARG A 923 -11.45 14.78 7.34
C ARG A 923 -11.63 15.47 8.68
N ALA A 924 -11.37 14.75 9.76
CA ALA A 924 -11.18 15.37 11.07
C ALA A 924 -9.72 15.78 11.23
N SER A 925 -9.44 17.06 11.47
CA SER A 925 -8.07 17.50 11.79
C SER A 925 -7.62 16.91 13.12
N LEU A 926 -6.32 16.75 13.30
CA LEU A 926 -5.72 16.19 14.51
C LEU A 926 -5.05 17.28 15.38
N THR A 927 -5.30 18.55 15.04
CA THR A 927 -4.67 19.70 15.70
C THR A 927 -5.02 19.76 17.17
N GLY A 928 -4.01 19.80 18.01
CA GLY A 928 -4.16 19.86 19.46
C GLY A 928 -4.27 18.51 20.16
N LEU A 929 -4.43 17.42 19.43
CA LEU A 929 -4.48 16.06 19.97
C LEU A 929 -3.08 15.44 20.10
N SER A 930 -2.95 14.42 20.93
CA SER A 930 -1.72 13.63 21.07
C SER A 930 -1.76 12.35 20.21
N ARG A 931 -2.33 11.31 20.75
CA ARG A 931 -2.42 9.97 20.14
C ARG A 931 -3.69 9.29 20.59
N GLY A 932 -4.19 8.37 19.80
CA GLY A 932 -5.35 7.58 20.17
C GLY A 932 -6.17 7.08 18.99
N PHE A 933 -7.46 6.96 19.18
CA PHE A 933 -8.40 6.48 18.17
C PHE A 933 -9.59 7.42 18.00
N MET A 934 -10.21 7.34 16.84
CA MET A 934 -11.36 8.16 16.49
C MET A 934 -12.50 7.30 15.94
N TRP A 935 -13.72 7.60 16.32
CA TRP A 935 -14.94 6.92 15.87
C TRP A 935 -15.91 7.90 15.24
N LEU A 936 -16.47 7.51 14.11
CA LEU A 936 -17.55 8.21 13.42
C LEU A 936 -18.81 7.34 13.47
N ASN A 937 -19.87 7.84 14.11
CA ASN A 937 -21.15 7.11 14.24
C ASN A 937 -20.97 5.70 14.84
N GLY A 938 -19.99 5.52 15.72
CA GLY A 938 -19.67 4.25 16.37
C GLY A 938 -18.72 3.34 15.57
N ARG A 939 -18.35 3.70 14.34
CA ARG A 939 -17.33 2.99 13.56
C ARG A 939 -15.96 3.58 13.83
N CYS A 940 -15.01 2.75 14.24
CA CYS A 940 -13.63 3.17 14.43
C CYS A 940 -12.97 3.49 13.08
N LEU A 941 -12.48 4.71 12.94
CA LEU A 941 -11.78 5.17 11.75
C LEU A 941 -10.30 4.78 11.73
N GLY A 942 -9.79 4.34 12.87
CA GLY A 942 -8.40 3.96 13.06
C GLY A 942 -7.66 4.88 14.01
N ARG A 943 -6.36 4.67 14.07
CA ARG A 943 -5.44 5.33 15.00
C ARG A 943 -4.91 6.65 14.43
N TYR A 944 -4.65 7.59 15.31
CA TYR A 944 -3.91 8.83 15.02
C TYR A 944 -2.70 8.98 15.97
N PRO A 945 -1.69 9.83 15.65
CA PRO A 945 -1.58 10.67 14.45
C PRO A 945 -1.29 9.85 13.19
N GLU A 946 -1.68 10.40 12.05
CA GLU A 946 -1.31 9.83 10.75
C GLU A 946 0.20 9.89 10.56
N ARG A 947 0.78 8.83 9.99
CA ARG A 947 2.21 8.78 9.60
C ARG A 947 2.44 9.31 8.19
N SER A 948 1.41 9.33 7.37
CA SER A 948 1.41 9.98 6.06
C SER A 948 1.38 11.50 6.23
N PRO A 949 1.90 12.29 5.27
CA PRO A 949 1.89 13.75 5.33
C PRO A 949 0.49 14.32 5.10
N ILE A 950 -0.49 13.90 5.88
CA ILE A 950 -1.89 14.27 5.80
C ILE A 950 -2.37 14.76 7.17
N ASN A 951 -3.12 15.85 7.18
CA ASN A 951 -3.64 16.41 8.42
C ASN A 951 -5.09 16.00 8.62
N GLY A 952 -5.30 14.79 9.13
CA GLY A 952 -6.62 14.35 9.56
C GLY A 952 -7.03 12.96 9.11
N LEU A 953 -8.00 12.39 9.81
CA LEU A 953 -8.62 11.11 9.49
C LEU A 953 -9.77 11.29 8.49
N TYR A 954 -9.78 10.47 7.45
CA TYR A 954 -10.80 10.47 6.42
C TYR A 954 -12.16 10.00 6.96
N PHE A 955 -13.22 10.68 6.57
CA PHE A 955 -14.60 10.30 6.82
C PHE A 955 -15.19 9.65 5.56
N PRO A 956 -15.25 8.31 5.48
CA PRO A 956 -15.93 7.66 4.37
C PRO A 956 -17.38 8.12 4.23
N GLU A 957 -17.79 8.50 3.04
CA GLU A 957 -19.12 9.09 2.78
C GLU A 957 -20.25 8.14 3.18
N SER A 958 -20.02 6.83 3.05
CA SER A 958 -21.02 5.80 3.43
C SER A 958 -21.23 5.69 4.95
N LEU A 959 -20.33 6.23 5.76
CA LEU A 959 -20.47 6.26 7.22
C LEU A 959 -21.18 7.53 7.70
N LEU A 960 -21.31 8.54 6.86
CA LEU A 960 -22.01 9.78 7.19
C LEU A 960 -23.52 9.59 7.08
N LYS A 961 -24.23 10.12 8.07
CA LYS A 961 -25.70 10.17 8.10
C LYS A 961 -26.18 11.54 7.65
N SER A 962 -27.34 11.58 6.99
CA SER A 962 -28.07 12.84 6.79
C SER A 962 -28.47 13.40 8.15
N GLY A 963 -28.15 14.66 8.41
CA GLY A 963 -28.34 15.29 9.70
C GLY A 963 -27.16 15.08 10.64
N TYR A 964 -27.44 14.73 11.89
CA TYR A 964 -26.41 14.66 12.92
C TYR A 964 -25.56 13.40 12.84
N ASN A 965 -24.26 13.61 13.03
CA ASN A 965 -23.22 12.59 13.10
C ASN A 965 -22.45 12.75 14.42
N ASP A 966 -22.06 11.64 15.01
CA ASP A 966 -21.32 11.59 16.27
C ASP A 966 -19.83 11.35 15.98
N LEU A 967 -18.98 12.22 16.53
CA LEU A 967 -17.54 12.06 16.53
C LEU A 967 -17.07 11.79 17.96
N VAL A 968 -16.46 10.66 18.18
CA VAL A 968 -15.83 10.30 19.45
C VAL A 968 -14.33 10.19 19.26
N ILE A 969 -13.56 10.76 20.17
CA ILE A 969 -12.09 10.73 20.17
C ILE A 969 -11.65 10.19 21.52
N PHE A 970 -10.74 9.24 21.54
CA PHE A 970 -9.96 8.87 22.73
C PHE A 970 -8.56 9.42 22.55
N ASP A 971 -8.13 10.29 23.48
CA ASP A 971 -6.79 10.86 23.48
C ASP A 971 -6.02 10.31 24.69
N GLU A 972 -4.88 9.67 24.42
CA GLU A 972 -4.07 8.96 25.41
C GLU A 972 -3.47 9.91 26.46
N ASP A 973 -3.13 11.13 26.08
CA ASP A 973 -2.58 12.14 26.97
C ASP A 973 -3.64 13.15 27.41
N GLY A 974 -4.90 12.97 27.00
CA GLY A 974 -6.01 13.87 27.37
C GLY A 974 -5.85 15.30 26.87
N ASN A 975 -5.20 15.50 25.74
CA ASN A 975 -5.03 16.79 25.12
C ASN A 975 -6.36 17.39 24.65
N SER A 976 -6.41 18.72 24.55
CA SER A 976 -7.66 19.42 24.28
C SER A 976 -8.16 19.21 22.84
N PRO A 977 -9.43 18.80 22.64
CA PRO A 977 -10.03 18.68 21.32
C PRO A 977 -10.47 20.02 20.74
N SER A 978 -10.29 21.14 21.44
CA SER A 978 -10.85 22.44 21.07
C SER A 978 -10.37 22.99 19.71
N GLN A 979 -9.24 22.50 19.22
CA GLN A 979 -8.68 22.89 17.93
C GLN A 979 -9.04 21.90 16.80
N VAL A 980 -9.65 20.78 17.09
CA VAL A 980 -10.12 19.83 16.09
C VAL A 980 -11.21 20.49 15.25
N ARG A 981 -11.10 20.32 13.94
CA ARG A 981 -12.05 20.84 12.94
C ARG A 981 -12.34 19.75 11.91
N ILE A 982 -13.52 19.81 11.32
CA ILE A 982 -13.76 19.10 10.08
C ILE A 982 -13.21 19.96 8.96
N ILE A 983 -12.39 19.36 8.12
CA ILE A 983 -11.78 20.02 6.96
C ILE A 983 -12.33 19.41 5.68
N VAL A 984 -12.45 20.24 4.66
CA VAL A 984 -12.73 19.82 3.30
C VAL A 984 -11.41 19.76 2.53
N GLU A 985 -11.10 18.59 2.03
CA GLU A 985 -9.93 18.43 1.18
C GLU A 985 -10.25 18.90 -0.23
N GLN A 986 -9.87 20.13 -0.54
CA GLN A 986 -10.18 20.74 -1.84
C GLN A 986 -9.50 20.04 -3.01
N ALA A 987 -8.32 19.50 -2.78
CA ALA A 987 -7.49 18.81 -3.78
C ALA A 987 -8.17 17.57 -4.39
N ALA A 988 -9.14 17.01 -3.71
CA ALA A 988 -9.78 15.76 -4.13
C ALA A 988 -11.31 15.84 -4.19
N SER A 989 -11.89 17.03 -4.09
CA SER A 989 -13.35 17.19 -4.21
C SER A 989 -13.83 16.83 -5.61
N ARG A 990 -14.91 16.10 -5.69
CA ARG A 990 -15.56 15.66 -6.94
C ARG A 990 -16.86 16.38 -7.15
N THR A 991 -17.22 16.62 -8.39
CA THR A 991 -18.55 17.12 -8.75
C THR A 991 -19.26 16.07 -9.57
N GLY A 992 -20.32 15.48 -9.04
CA GLY A 992 -21.17 14.53 -9.75
C GLY A 992 -22.09 15.24 -10.73
N GLN A 993 -22.32 14.64 -11.88
CA GLN A 993 -23.24 15.11 -12.91
C GLN A 993 -23.97 13.93 -13.54
N VAL A 994 -25.18 14.15 -13.97
CA VAL A 994 -25.94 13.21 -14.82
C VAL A 994 -26.13 13.84 -16.19
N LEU A 995 -25.59 13.18 -17.21
CA LEU A 995 -25.73 13.57 -18.60
C LEU A 995 -26.74 12.66 -19.29
N VAL A 996 -27.59 13.21 -20.08
CA VAL A 996 -28.63 12.43 -20.79
C VAL A 996 -28.65 12.79 -22.26
N THR A 997 -28.83 11.78 -23.10
CA THR A 997 -29.20 11.95 -24.52
C THR A 997 -30.57 11.34 -24.75
N GLN A 998 -31.40 12.01 -25.54
CA GLN A 998 -32.67 11.44 -25.98
C GLN A 998 -32.47 10.70 -27.32
N PRO A 999 -33.27 9.68 -27.61
CA PRO A 999 -33.27 9.05 -28.92
C PRO A 999 -33.69 10.07 -29.95
N ARG A 1000 -33.06 10.01 -31.12
CA ARG A 1000 -33.49 10.84 -32.29
C ARG A 1000 -34.74 10.25 -32.89
#